data_159955d08df0204897a2afac59b72afc
#
_entry.id   159955d08df0204897a2afac59b72afc
#
_cell.length_a   1.000
_cell.length_b   1.000
_cell.length_c   1.000
_cell.angle_alpha   90.00
_cell.angle_beta   90.00
_cell.angle_gamma   90.00
#
_symmetry.space_group_name_H-M   'P 1'
#
loop_
_entity.id
_entity.type
_entity.pdbx_description
1 polymer ?
#
loop_
_entity_poly.entity_id
_entity_poly.type
_entity_poly.pdbx_seq_one_letter_code
_entity_poly.pdbx_strand_id
1 'polypeptide(L)'
;MKKYLHISLILMLLSVSGYAQQRVTVRLDNRPMSELFEIIKNQTNYRIYCASEVSDLLIISVDEMNVEPLALIRRMLQNTNFQLSTFQNAIYIIENRTLITTLPESFYTKTRTEIYDVSVNNTVPVFERETKASSETQIYTIGDPNAVSSSYIVLTGVVSNINNGESMPGVTLLLEDPVIGTTTDAFGFYSIRLPSGRRDLVIRSIGMKDSKRQLMLFSDGKLDIELSEQLITLSDVVVVANRIDNVRSLGIGIERVKIQSIKNIPTVMGQTDILRIVMALPGVKSAGEISSGFNVRGGATDQNLILYNDGTIYMPTHMFGLFSAFNPDIVDNMELYKSSIPAKYGGRISSVLDVNSKEGNKKKFQGAGSLGLLMSQLTLEAPLFEGKGSFIFGGRTTYSDWLLGMIPNKSGYSNGSAGFYDLNASANYRFNEKNAVYLTGYYSHDRFNFTVMEQYEYENANFSAKWKHTFNPKLTNTFVVGHDHYSYFTKDMNDIYNAYSLDFAINQIFGKADFSYYLNTRHTLNAGINTIYYRLDPGNYLPVHPKSLIKEDRLLSEKSMESAVYLSDQWEISPLWIVNAGIRYSIFNILGPRVYNIYSSDYLLPSLTAILEADSVGNGILKTYRGPEFRLSARYIIDEKTSVKAGVNTMRQYIHKISNSTVMSPTDTWKLSNLYIRPQTGTQYVTGLFRNFANNTIETSVEIYYKTMNNYLDYRGGAELMMQSHIETEVAGVKGKAYGVELMVKKLQGKLNGWVSYTWSRSMMHRHEELTSSANTSNWYPADFDKPHEVKFVGNYKLTHRYSFSLNCDYSTGRPITIPVAKYWYRGKQYVYYSERNKYRVPDFFRVDVSFNIEAGHRLTKLTHGYFNIGIYNATGRKNAYSVYYVSEDRHVQGYKLSIFGAPIPYASYNIKF
;
A
#
# COMPACT_ATOMS: atom_id res chain seq x y z
N MET A 1 13.14 34.56 -22.21
CA MET A 1 12.27 33.35 -22.24
C MET A 1 11.39 33.21 -23.49
N LYS A 2 10.99 34.24 -24.21
CA LYS A 2 10.16 34.15 -25.45
C LYS A 2 10.89 33.64 -26.71
N LYS A 3 12.22 33.65 -26.78
CA LYS A 3 12.98 33.18 -27.95
C LYS A 3 13.23 31.68 -28.02
N TYR A 4 13.12 30.96 -26.90
CA TYR A 4 13.31 29.50 -26.89
C TYR A 4 12.03 28.70 -27.11
N LEU A 5 10.84 29.31 -26.95
CA LEU A 5 9.56 28.67 -27.19
C LEU A 5 9.27 28.52 -28.70
N HIS A 6 9.81 29.38 -29.54
CA HIS A 6 9.62 29.29 -31.02
C HIS A 6 10.55 28.27 -31.68
N ILE A 7 11.70 27.97 -31.09
CA ILE A 7 12.62 26.93 -31.60
C ILE A 7 12.09 25.54 -31.29
N SER A 8 11.47 25.32 -30.14
CA SER A 8 10.81 24.05 -29.79
C SER A 8 9.57 23.75 -30.66
N LEU A 9 8.84 24.80 -31.06
CA LEU A 9 7.67 24.63 -31.92
C LEU A 9 8.04 24.34 -33.38
N ILE A 10 9.17 24.87 -33.85
CA ILE A 10 9.72 24.63 -35.20
C ILE A 10 10.34 23.22 -35.30
N LEU A 11 10.94 22.72 -34.23
CA LEU A 11 11.45 21.34 -34.16
C LEU A 11 10.34 20.30 -34.08
N MET A 12 9.15 20.66 -33.61
CA MET A 12 7.99 19.76 -33.53
C MET A 12 7.20 19.71 -34.87
N LEU A 13 7.38 20.69 -35.75
CA LEU A 13 6.76 20.75 -37.08
C LEU A 13 7.60 20.11 -38.20
N LEU A 14 8.83 19.68 -37.90
CA LEU A 14 9.74 19.03 -38.86
C LEU A 14 9.75 17.51 -38.80
N SER A 15 8.87 16.89 -38.01
CA SER A 15 8.75 15.42 -37.92
C SER A 15 7.54 14.84 -38.65
N VAL A 16 6.99 15.54 -39.65
CA VAL A 16 6.13 14.92 -40.64
C VAL A 16 7.03 14.26 -41.67
N SER A 17 7.47 13.03 -41.41
CA SER A 17 8.10 12.16 -42.38
C SER A 17 7.08 11.87 -43.48
N GLY A 18 7.15 12.60 -44.56
CA GLY A 18 6.49 12.21 -45.80
C GLY A 18 7.01 10.83 -46.22
N TYR A 19 6.12 9.83 -46.32
CA TYR A 19 6.44 8.57 -46.97
C TYR A 19 6.73 8.87 -48.45
N ALA A 20 8.01 9.06 -48.77
CA ALA A 20 8.45 9.09 -50.14
C ALA A 20 8.16 7.69 -50.75
N GLN A 21 7.29 7.60 -51.71
CA GLN A 21 7.04 6.36 -52.47
C GLN A 21 8.37 5.91 -53.05
N GLN A 22 8.94 4.82 -52.55
CA GLN A 22 10.22 4.28 -53.04
C GLN A 22 9.99 3.67 -54.41
N ARG A 23 10.70 4.14 -55.40
CA ARG A 23 10.62 3.66 -56.78
C ARG A 23 11.91 2.99 -57.21
N VAL A 24 11.83 1.95 -58.02
CA VAL A 24 12.98 1.15 -58.47
C VAL A 24 13.16 1.25 -59.96
N THR A 25 14.40 1.08 -60.43
CA THR A 25 14.76 0.92 -61.83
C THR A 25 15.34 -0.46 -62.02
N VAL A 26 14.72 -1.22 -62.93
CA VAL A 26 15.02 -2.64 -63.13
C VAL A 26 15.29 -2.93 -64.57
N ARG A 27 16.39 -3.60 -64.87
CA ARG A 27 16.70 -4.09 -66.20
C ARG A 27 17.21 -5.55 -66.12
N LEU A 28 16.34 -6.48 -66.47
CA LEU A 28 16.57 -7.92 -66.42
C LEU A 28 16.11 -8.55 -67.76
N ASP A 29 16.91 -9.38 -68.38
CA ASP A 29 16.53 -10.11 -69.58
C ASP A 29 16.79 -11.59 -69.40
N ASN A 30 15.70 -12.39 -69.40
CA ASN A 30 15.71 -13.84 -69.17
C ASN A 30 16.46 -14.28 -67.90
N ARG A 31 16.11 -13.61 -66.76
CA ARG A 31 16.76 -13.84 -65.48
C ARG A 31 15.78 -14.37 -64.42
N PRO A 32 16.26 -15.11 -63.39
CA PRO A 32 15.39 -15.59 -62.32
C PRO A 32 14.82 -14.41 -61.53
N MET A 33 13.59 -14.61 -61.06
CA MET A 33 12.88 -13.59 -60.24
C MET A 33 13.63 -13.26 -58.94
N SER A 34 14.47 -14.12 -58.44
CA SER A 34 15.35 -13.84 -57.27
C SER A 34 16.27 -12.63 -57.50
N GLU A 35 16.73 -12.39 -58.75
CA GLU A 35 17.53 -11.19 -59.09
C GLU A 35 16.71 -9.91 -58.98
N LEU A 36 15.42 -9.93 -59.39
CA LEU A 36 14.50 -8.82 -59.20
C LEU A 36 14.33 -8.49 -57.72
N PHE A 37 14.22 -9.49 -56.85
CA PHE A 37 14.07 -9.29 -55.42
C PHE A 37 15.33 -8.67 -54.80
N GLU A 38 16.53 -9.05 -55.21
CA GLU A 38 17.76 -8.42 -54.75
C GLU A 38 17.88 -6.96 -55.26
N ILE A 39 17.47 -6.64 -56.46
CA ILE A 39 17.43 -5.27 -56.99
C ILE A 39 16.48 -4.40 -56.14
N ILE A 40 15.26 -4.91 -55.88
CA ILE A 40 14.29 -4.19 -55.05
C ILE A 40 14.77 -3.98 -53.62
N LYS A 41 15.38 -5.02 -53.03
CA LYS A 41 15.96 -4.97 -51.68
C LYS A 41 17.10 -3.94 -51.57
N ASN A 42 17.92 -3.83 -52.60
CA ASN A 42 19.05 -2.89 -52.63
C ASN A 42 18.64 -1.45 -52.90
N GLN A 43 17.51 -1.19 -53.60
CA GLN A 43 17.02 0.14 -53.94
C GLN A 43 15.93 0.64 -53.02
N THR A 44 15.39 -0.22 -52.11
CA THR A 44 14.28 0.10 -51.21
C THR A 44 14.43 -0.51 -49.85
N ASN A 45 13.59 -0.11 -48.91
CA ASN A 45 13.52 -0.70 -47.58
C ASN A 45 12.59 -1.94 -47.48
N TYR A 46 12.15 -2.49 -48.61
CA TYR A 46 11.30 -3.67 -48.62
C TYR A 46 12.10 -4.95 -48.30
N ARG A 47 11.49 -5.83 -47.53
CA ARG A 47 11.95 -7.20 -47.29
C ARG A 47 11.03 -8.16 -47.96
N ILE A 48 11.54 -8.97 -48.89
CA ILE A 48 10.75 -9.91 -49.68
C ILE A 48 10.94 -11.31 -49.11
N TYR A 49 9.85 -11.98 -48.84
CA TYR A 49 9.79 -13.37 -48.38
C TYR A 49 9.09 -14.22 -49.44
N CYS A 50 9.86 -15.08 -50.05
CA CYS A 50 9.41 -16.06 -51.03
C CYS A 50 10.22 -17.35 -50.82
N ALA A 51 9.63 -18.52 -51.06
CA ALA A 51 10.39 -19.80 -51.08
C ALA A 51 11.48 -19.78 -52.14
N SER A 52 12.70 -20.16 -51.82
CA SER A 52 13.85 -20.11 -52.72
C SER A 52 13.64 -20.93 -54.00
N GLU A 53 12.99 -22.09 -53.86
CA GLU A 53 12.63 -22.96 -54.99
C GLU A 53 11.72 -22.29 -56.02
N VAL A 54 10.95 -21.31 -55.61
CA VAL A 54 9.98 -20.58 -56.47
C VAL A 54 10.63 -19.38 -57.13
N SER A 55 11.45 -18.65 -56.40
CA SER A 55 12.11 -17.44 -56.93
C SER A 55 13.11 -17.72 -58.01
N ASP A 56 13.69 -18.91 -58.03
CA ASP A 56 14.69 -19.35 -59.01
C ASP A 56 14.06 -20.02 -60.25
N LEU A 57 12.83 -20.56 -60.13
CA LEU A 57 12.13 -21.22 -61.23
C LEU A 57 11.36 -20.21 -62.16
N LEU A 58 11.03 -19.02 -61.63
CA LEU A 58 10.32 -18.00 -62.41
C LEU A 58 11.35 -17.14 -63.14
N ILE A 59 11.43 -17.33 -64.51
CA ILE A 59 12.28 -16.54 -65.40
C ILE A 59 11.51 -15.34 -65.88
N ILE A 60 12.06 -14.14 -65.78
CA ILE A 60 11.42 -12.86 -66.15
C ILE A 60 12.32 -12.00 -67.03
N SER A 61 11.68 -11.16 -67.88
CA SER A 61 12.35 -10.13 -68.65
C SER A 61 11.63 -8.81 -68.35
N VAL A 62 12.35 -7.79 -67.85
CA VAL A 62 11.82 -6.50 -67.40
C VAL A 62 12.83 -5.40 -67.74
N ASP A 63 12.38 -4.35 -68.42
CA ASP A 63 13.18 -3.12 -68.62
C ASP A 63 12.28 -1.91 -68.26
N GLU A 64 12.33 -1.48 -67.03
CA GLU A 64 11.47 -0.40 -66.52
C GLU A 64 12.25 0.55 -65.60
N MET A 65 11.99 1.84 -65.80
CA MET A 65 12.58 2.92 -65.05
C MET A 65 11.56 3.56 -64.13
N ASN A 66 11.95 3.80 -62.86
CA ASN A 66 11.17 4.58 -61.89
C ASN A 66 9.76 3.99 -61.60
N VAL A 67 9.67 2.69 -61.43
CA VAL A 67 8.40 1.94 -61.20
C VAL A 67 8.22 1.61 -59.71
N GLU A 68 6.95 1.49 -59.29
CA GLU A 68 6.62 1.09 -57.90
C GLU A 68 6.89 -0.43 -57.73
N PRO A 69 7.70 -0.86 -56.72
CA PRO A 69 8.07 -2.25 -56.53
C PRO A 69 6.89 -3.20 -56.42
N LEU A 70 5.85 -2.82 -55.66
CA LEU A 70 4.66 -3.67 -55.48
C LEU A 70 3.85 -3.88 -56.75
N ALA A 71 3.71 -2.84 -57.57
CA ALA A 71 3.03 -2.93 -58.84
C ALA A 71 3.81 -3.80 -59.83
N LEU A 72 5.14 -3.70 -59.84
CA LEU A 72 6.03 -4.49 -60.68
C LEU A 72 5.95 -5.99 -60.30
N ILE A 73 6.10 -6.34 -59.05
CA ILE A 73 5.99 -7.74 -58.59
C ILE A 73 4.61 -8.31 -58.86
N ARG A 74 3.54 -7.56 -58.59
CA ARG A 74 2.15 -7.99 -58.88
C ARG A 74 1.94 -8.32 -60.32
N ARG A 75 2.49 -7.55 -61.25
CA ARG A 75 2.39 -7.78 -62.69
C ARG A 75 3.17 -9.03 -63.12
N MET A 76 4.35 -9.28 -62.56
CA MET A 76 5.14 -10.48 -62.86
C MET A 76 4.46 -11.75 -62.36
N LEU A 77 3.63 -11.65 -61.32
CA LEU A 77 2.87 -12.79 -60.76
C LEU A 77 1.51 -13.04 -61.40
N GLN A 78 1.02 -12.16 -62.32
CA GLN A 78 -0.34 -12.22 -62.87
C GLN A 78 -0.77 -13.54 -63.51
N ASN A 79 0.16 -14.30 -64.09
CA ASN A 79 -0.13 -15.59 -64.73
C ASN A 79 0.45 -16.78 -63.96
N THR A 80 0.65 -16.63 -62.65
CA THR A 80 1.21 -17.66 -61.79
C THR A 80 0.23 -17.98 -60.67
N ASN A 81 0.41 -19.12 -60.02
CA ASN A 81 -0.38 -19.48 -58.82
C ASN A 81 0.06 -18.74 -57.54
N PHE A 82 0.93 -17.73 -57.64
CA PHE A 82 1.46 -17.00 -56.52
C PHE A 82 0.71 -15.71 -56.24
N GLN A 83 0.41 -15.48 -54.98
CA GLN A 83 -0.30 -14.30 -54.51
C GLN A 83 0.62 -13.45 -53.62
N LEU A 84 0.53 -12.12 -53.81
CA LEU A 84 1.29 -11.14 -53.09
C LEU A 84 0.46 -10.57 -51.95
N SER A 85 1.02 -10.60 -50.73
CA SER A 85 0.51 -9.94 -49.54
C SER A 85 1.55 -9.01 -48.95
N THR A 86 1.14 -7.89 -48.39
CA THR A 86 2.05 -6.90 -47.81
C THR A 86 1.68 -6.62 -46.34
N PHE A 87 2.66 -6.49 -45.51
CA PHE A 87 2.49 -6.03 -44.13
C PHE A 87 3.68 -5.16 -43.74
N GLN A 88 3.44 -3.90 -43.46
CA GLN A 88 4.49 -2.88 -43.23
C GLN A 88 5.48 -2.86 -44.42
N ASN A 89 6.77 -3.03 -44.19
CA ASN A 89 7.83 -3.07 -45.19
C ASN A 89 8.16 -4.49 -45.69
N ALA A 90 7.31 -5.48 -45.39
CA ALA A 90 7.49 -6.86 -45.77
C ALA A 90 6.53 -7.25 -46.89
N ILE A 91 7.03 -7.92 -47.93
CA ILE A 91 6.30 -8.46 -49.09
C ILE A 91 6.36 -9.98 -48.99
N TYR A 92 5.22 -10.63 -48.91
CA TYR A 92 5.10 -12.09 -48.85
C TYR A 92 4.53 -12.61 -50.17
N ILE A 93 5.18 -13.58 -50.76
CA ILE A 93 4.76 -14.26 -52.00
C ILE A 93 4.54 -15.73 -51.65
N ILE A 94 3.24 -16.15 -51.74
CA ILE A 94 2.81 -17.48 -51.29
C ILE A 94 1.96 -18.13 -52.35
N GLU A 95 2.17 -19.43 -52.55
CA GLU A 95 1.42 -20.21 -53.52
C GLU A 95 -0.04 -20.47 -53.11
N ASN A 96 -1.01 -20.17 -53.95
CA ASN A 96 -2.46 -20.44 -53.78
C ASN A 96 -3.11 -19.88 -52.50
N ARG A 97 -2.43 -18.98 -51.76
CA ARG A 97 -2.98 -18.36 -50.53
C ARG A 97 -2.55 -16.91 -50.38
N THR A 98 -3.44 -16.09 -49.85
CA THR A 98 -3.13 -14.73 -49.43
C THR A 98 -2.91 -14.70 -47.90
N LEU A 99 -1.91 -13.96 -47.43
CA LEU A 99 -1.72 -13.70 -46.03
C LEU A 99 -2.76 -12.65 -45.60
N ILE A 100 -3.62 -13.04 -44.64
CA ILE A 100 -4.61 -12.12 -44.10
C ILE A 100 -3.89 -11.23 -43.11
N THR A 101 -3.61 -9.99 -43.48
CA THR A 101 -2.91 -8.99 -42.66
C THR A 101 -3.85 -8.07 -41.90
N THR A 102 -5.15 -8.10 -42.22
CA THR A 102 -6.23 -7.40 -41.52
C THR A 102 -7.43 -8.35 -41.40
N LEU A 103 -7.92 -8.55 -40.18
CA LEU A 103 -9.11 -9.38 -39.96
C LEU A 103 -10.35 -8.63 -40.47
N PRO A 104 -11.28 -9.28 -41.18
CA PRO A 104 -12.55 -8.67 -41.58
C PRO A 104 -13.36 -8.25 -40.34
N GLU A 105 -14.12 -7.14 -40.44
CA GLU A 105 -14.97 -6.65 -39.32
C GLU A 105 -15.98 -7.68 -38.81
N SER A 106 -16.35 -8.68 -39.65
CA SER A 106 -17.26 -9.79 -39.28
C SER A 106 -16.56 -11.01 -38.67
N PHE A 107 -15.25 -10.98 -38.45
CA PHE A 107 -14.52 -12.17 -37.99
C PHE A 107 -15.01 -12.67 -36.62
N TYR A 108 -15.55 -11.78 -35.81
CA TYR A 108 -16.05 -12.09 -34.44
C TYR A 108 -17.57 -12.30 -34.37
N THR A 109 -18.31 -12.12 -35.52
CA THR A 109 -19.76 -12.37 -35.60
C THR A 109 -20.00 -13.63 -36.39
N LYS A 110 -19.98 -14.80 -35.76
CA LYS A 110 -20.38 -16.04 -36.41
C LYS A 110 -21.74 -16.48 -35.94
N THR A 111 -22.69 -16.41 -36.90
CA THR A 111 -23.85 -17.29 -36.96
C THR A 111 -23.42 -18.62 -37.61
N ARG A 112 -23.90 -19.67 -37.05
CA ARG A 112 -23.76 -21.09 -37.34
C ARG A 112 -23.99 -21.44 -38.78
N THR A 113 -23.17 -22.28 -39.45
CA THR A 113 -23.59 -23.54 -40.09
C THR A 113 -22.46 -24.20 -40.89
N GLU A 114 -22.48 -25.49 -40.86
CA GLU A 114 -21.95 -26.54 -41.73
C GLU A 114 -20.63 -27.20 -41.43
N ILE A 115 -20.83 -28.47 -41.10
CA ILE A 115 -19.87 -29.56 -40.90
C ILE A 115 -19.48 -30.11 -42.27
N TYR A 116 -18.21 -30.19 -42.59
CA TYR A 116 -17.67 -31.12 -43.57
C TYR A 116 -16.64 -32.06 -42.88
N ASP A 117 -17.02 -33.36 -42.88
CA ASP A 117 -16.15 -34.48 -42.56
C ASP A 117 -15.04 -34.59 -43.63
N VAL A 118 -13.80 -34.59 -43.20
CA VAL A 118 -12.69 -35.21 -43.95
C VAL A 118 -11.83 -36.00 -43.01
N SER A 119 -12.01 -37.33 -43.07
CA SER A 119 -11.12 -38.32 -42.47
C SER A 119 -9.77 -38.34 -43.19
N VAL A 120 -8.66 -38.07 -42.49
CA VAL A 120 -7.33 -38.49 -42.89
C VAL A 120 -6.60 -39.08 -41.71
N ASN A 121 -6.43 -40.40 -41.78
CA ASN A 121 -5.50 -41.17 -40.93
C ASN A 121 -4.07 -40.75 -41.20
N ASN A 122 -3.35 -40.30 -40.16
CA ASN A 122 -1.92 -40.47 -40.04
C ASN A 122 -1.54 -40.45 -38.55
N THR A 123 -1.10 -41.57 -38.05
CA THR A 123 -0.58 -41.82 -36.73
C THR A 123 0.82 -41.22 -36.57
N VAL A 124 0.91 -40.23 -35.65
CA VAL A 124 2.14 -39.79 -35.01
C VAL A 124 1.94 -39.92 -33.51
N PRO A 125 2.89 -40.46 -32.73
CA PRO A 125 2.69 -40.73 -31.32
C PRO A 125 2.53 -39.41 -30.56
N VAL A 126 1.33 -39.17 -30.05
CA VAL A 126 1.00 -38.06 -29.16
C VAL A 126 1.49 -38.46 -27.77
N PHE A 127 2.45 -37.68 -27.25
CA PHE A 127 2.68 -37.61 -25.81
C PHE A 127 1.43 -36.97 -25.20
N GLU A 128 0.63 -37.79 -24.55
CA GLU A 128 -0.46 -37.30 -23.71
C GLU A 128 0.09 -36.43 -22.57
N ARG A 129 0.12 -35.12 -22.80
CA ARG A 129 -0.01 -34.15 -21.74
C ARG A 129 -1.50 -34.00 -21.49
N GLU A 130 -1.98 -34.46 -20.36
CA GLU A 130 -3.31 -34.08 -19.86
C GLU A 130 -3.40 -32.57 -19.77
N THR A 131 -3.80 -31.91 -20.86
CA THR A 131 -4.31 -30.56 -20.82
C THR A 131 -5.73 -30.66 -20.28
N LYS A 132 -5.92 -30.37 -18.99
CA LYS A 132 -7.25 -30.05 -18.46
C LYS A 132 -7.85 -29.02 -19.42
N ALA A 133 -8.96 -29.36 -20.05
CA ALA A 133 -9.72 -28.51 -20.94
C ALA A 133 -9.84 -27.11 -20.31
N SER A 134 -9.57 -26.04 -21.07
CA SER A 134 -9.66 -24.70 -20.53
C SER A 134 -11.10 -24.49 -20.03
N SER A 135 -11.24 -24.04 -18.79
CA SER A 135 -12.54 -23.83 -18.15
C SER A 135 -13.45 -22.83 -18.90
N GLU A 136 -12.98 -22.28 -20.00
CA GLU A 136 -13.67 -21.32 -20.88
C GLU A 136 -14.77 -21.96 -21.75
N THR A 137 -14.75 -23.28 -21.93
CA THR A 137 -15.77 -24.01 -22.72
C THR A 137 -16.87 -24.64 -21.90
N GLN A 138 -16.75 -24.70 -20.57
CA GLN A 138 -17.73 -25.29 -19.68
C GLN A 138 -18.83 -24.30 -19.31
N ILE A 139 -20.09 -24.67 -19.50
CA ILE A 139 -21.24 -23.91 -19.03
C ILE A 139 -21.60 -24.39 -17.62
N TYR A 140 -21.59 -23.48 -16.67
CA TYR A 140 -21.97 -23.74 -15.29
C TYR A 140 -23.45 -23.46 -15.09
N THR A 141 -24.22 -24.50 -14.79
CA THR A 141 -25.64 -24.38 -14.49
C THR A 141 -25.83 -24.05 -13.03
N ILE A 142 -26.53 -22.95 -12.73
CA ILE A 142 -26.74 -22.43 -11.37
C ILE A 142 -28.24 -22.44 -11.06
N GLY A 143 -28.58 -23.05 -9.92
CA GLY A 143 -29.94 -23.14 -9.43
C GLY A 143 -30.76 -24.26 -10.06
N ASP A 144 -32.04 -24.33 -9.69
CA ASP A 144 -32.98 -25.33 -10.18
C ASP A 144 -33.65 -24.86 -11.50
N PRO A 145 -33.54 -25.62 -12.61
CA PRO A 145 -34.17 -25.27 -13.87
C PRO A 145 -35.72 -25.22 -13.78
N ASN A 146 -36.32 -25.89 -12.79
CA ASN A 146 -37.78 -25.91 -12.59
C ASN A 146 -38.26 -24.81 -11.62
N ALA A 147 -37.36 -24.01 -11.06
CA ALA A 147 -37.76 -22.93 -10.16
C ALA A 147 -38.56 -21.84 -10.90
N VAL A 148 -39.44 -21.15 -10.17
CA VAL A 148 -40.16 -19.99 -10.70
C VAL A 148 -39.19 -18.98 -11.23
N SER A 149 -39.30 -18.63 -12.52
CA SER A 149 -38.37 -17.70 -13.20
C SER A 149 -38.36 -16.33 -12.53
N SER A 150 -37.26 -16.03 -11.88
CA SER A 150 -36.96 -14.67 -11.41
C SER A 150 -36.13 -13.93 -12.46
N SER A 151 -36.45 -12.66 -12.70
CA SER A 151 -35.68 -11.84 -13.68
C SER A 151 -34.24 -11.61 -13.25
N TYR A 152 -33.92 -11.77 -11.96
CA TYR A 152 -32.57 -11.67 -11.39
C TYR A 152 -32.35 -12.73 -10.35
N ILE A 153 -31.15 -13.28 -10.30
CA ILE A 153 -30.69 -14.29 -9.33
C ILE A 153 -29.49 -13.79 -8.54
N VAL A 154 -29.28 -14.33 -7.35
CA VAL A 154 -28.08 -14.06 -6.54
C VAL A 154 -27.11 -15.22 -6.69
N LEU A 155 -25.95 -14.94 -7.26
CA LEU A 155 -24.82 -15.86 -7.35
C LEU A 155 -23.83 -15.55 -6.24
N THR A 156 -23.50 -16.54 -5.42
CA THR A 156 -22.51 -16.42 -4.36
C THR A 156 -21.39 -17.43 -4.53
N GLY A 157 -20.28 -17.26 -3.84
CA GLY A 157 -19.19 -18.22 -3.83
C GLY A 157 -17.91 -17.65 -3.23
N VAL A 158 -16.87 -18.45 -3.26
CA VAL A 158 -15.52 -18.06 -2.83
C VAL A 158 -14.57 -18.16 -4.01
N VAL A 159 -13.73 -17.15 -4.17
CA VAL A 159 -12.63 -17.18 -5.15
C VAL A 159 -11.37 -17.60 -4.42
N SER A 160 -10.67 -18.61 -4.95
CA SER A 160 -9.44 -19.14 -4.38
C SER A 160 -8.33 -19.28 -5.42
N ASN A 161 -7.09 -19.37 -4.96
CA ASN A 161 -5.95 -19.67 -5.81
C ASN A 161 -5.85 -21.18 -6.05
N ILE A 162 -5.79 -21.60 -7.31
CA ILE A 162 -5.73 -23.02 -7.69
C ILE A 162 -4.48 -23.74 -7.14
N ASN A 163 -3.36 -23.03 -6.92
CA ASN A 163 -2.09 -23.63 -6.54
C ASN A 163 -2.05 -23.98 -5.04
N ASN A 164 -2.60 -23.12 -4.17
CA ASN A 164 -2.49 -23.26 -2.73
C ASN A 164 -3.85 -23.33 -2.01
N GLY A 165 -4.96 -23.10 -2.71
CA GLY A 165 -6.32 -23.11 -2.14
C GLY A 165 -6.64 -21.92 -1.23
N GLU A 166 -5.78 -20.91 -1.13
CA GLU A 166 -6.05 -19.70 -0.35
C GLU A 166 -7.21 -18.91 -0.94
N SER A 167 -8.04 -18.37 -0.06
CA SER A 167 -9.10 -17.44 -0.44
C SER A 167 -8.50 -16.14 -0.98
N MET A 168 -9.11 -15.57 -2.01
CA MET A 168 -8.56 -14.40 -2.70
C MET A 168 -9.42 -13.15 -2.46
N PRO A 169 -8.98 -12.21 -1.60
CA PRO A 169 -9.65 -10.94 -1.42
C PRO A 169 -9.42 -9.98 -2.59
N GLY A 170 -10.38 -9.07 -2.81
CA GLY A 170 -10.27 -8.01 -3.81
C GLY A 170 -10.27 -8.49 -5.27
N VAL A 171 -10.78 -9.69 -5.53
CA VAL A 171 -11.01 -10.19 -6.89
C VAL A 171 -12.24 -9.52 -7.47
N THR A 172 -12.14 -8.97 -8.66
CA THR A 172 -13.26 -8.34 -9.37
C THR A 172 -13.99 -9.38 -10.20
N LEU A 173 -15.32 -9.50 -10.00
CA LEU A 173 -16.23 -10.26 -10.84
C LEU A 173 -17.11 -9.27 -11.60
N LEU A 174 -17.16 -9.40 -12.93
CA LEU A 174 -17.80 -8.43 -13.81
C LEU A 174 -18.64 -9.14 -14.86
N LEU A 175 -19.90 -8.76 -14.99
CA LEU A 175 -20.72 -8.97 -16.17
C LEU A 175 -20.57 -7.73 -17.07
N GLU A 176 -20.26 -7.92 -18.35
CA GLU A 176 -20.00 -6.79 -19.27
C GLU A 176 -21.29 -6.23 -19.89
N ASP A 177 -22.32 -7.08 -20.03
CA ASP A 177 -23.64 -6.66 -20.55
C ASP A 177 -24.80 -7.38 -19.81
N PRO A 178 -25.63 -6.65 -19.02
CA PRO A 178 -25.41 -5.27 -18.55
C PRO A 178 -24.19 -5.18 -17.60
N VAL A 179 -23.58 -4.00 -17.47
CA VAL A 179 -22.40 -3.83 -16.63
C VAL A 179 -22.80 -3.96 -15.15
N ILE A 180 -22.53 -5.12 -14.57
CA ILE A 180 -22.78 -5.43 -13.15
C ILE A 180 -21.49 -6.04 -12.59
N GLY A 181 -20.98 -5.53 -11.47
CA GLY A 181 -19.76 -6.03 -10.89
C GLY A 181 -19.77 -6.07 -9.36
N THR A 182 -18.95 -6.94 -8.80
CA THR A 182 -18.67 -7.01 -7.36
C THR A 182 -17.20 -7.32 -7.15
N THR A 183 -16.73 -7.14 -5.91
CA THR A 183 -15.39 -7.57 -5.49
C THR A 183 -15.50 -8.54 -4.32
N THR A 184 -14.58 -9.51 -4.25
CA THR A 184 -14.52 -10.40 -3.10
C THR A 184 -14.12 -9.67 -1.82
N ASP A 185 -14.70 -10.07 -0.71
CA ASP A 185 -14.37 -9.58 0.63
C ASP A 185 -12.98 -10.09 1.10
N ALA A 186 -12.58 -9.77 2.32
CA ALA A 186 -11.32 -10.20 2.93
C ALA A 186 -11.14 -11.73 2.98
N PHE A 187 -12.19 -12.50 2.78
CA PHE A 187 -12.21 -13.97 2.80
C PHE A 187 -12.40 -14.59 1.42
N GLY A 188 -12.28 -13.79 0.36
CA GLY A 188 -12.54 -14.26 -0.99
C GLY A 188 -14.01 -14.51 -1.33
N PHE A 189 -14.95 -14.20 -0.42
CA PHE A 189 -16.37 -14.38 -0.66
C PHE A 189 -16.93 -13.27 -1.54
N TYR A 190 -17.82 -13.64 -2.47
CA TYR A 190 -18.56 -12.70 -3.29
C TYR A 190 -20.06 -13.01 -3.27
N SER A 191 -20.83 -11.96 -3.45
CA SER A 191 -22.26 -12.05 -3.77
C SER A 191 -22.55 -11.06 -4.88
N ILE A 192 -23.11 -11.56 -5.99
CA ILE A 192 -23.44 -10.75 -7.15
C ILE A 192 -24.84 -11.12 -7.63
N ARG A 193 -25.63 -10.10 -7.94
CA ARG A 193 -26.97 -10.30 -8.48
C ARG A 193 -26.95 -10.11 -9.99
N LEU A 194 -27.26 -11.16 -10.72
CA LEU A 194 -27.18 -11.25 -12.17
C LEU A 194 -28.57 -11.45 -12.81
N PRO A 195 -28.81 -10.95 -14.04
CA PRO A 195 -29.98 -11.30 -14.79
C PRO A 195 -30.01 -12.81 -15.06
N SER A 196 -31.18 -13.45 -14.99
CA SER A 196 -31.34 -14.86 -15.33
C SER A 196 -30.98 -15.15 -16.79
N GLY A 197 -30.78 -16.44 -17.12
CA GLY A 197 -30.41 -16.91 -18.45
C GLY A 197 -28.90 -17.05 -18.64
N ARG A 198 -28.46 -17.13 -19.90
CA ARG A 198 -27.03 -17.33 -20.24
C ARG A 198 -26.27 -16.03 -20.08
N ARG A 199 -25.15 -16.09 -19.30
CA ARG A 199 -24.29 -14.94 -18.98
C ARG A 199 -22.81 -15.33 -19.00
N ASP A 200 -21.98 -14.38 -19.36
CA ASP A 200 -20.53 -14.52 -19.34
C ASP A 200 -19.95 -13.67 -18.22
N LEU A 201 -19.52 -14.33 -17.13
CA LEU A 201 -18.89 -13.67 -15.98
C LEU A 201 -17.38 -13.62 -16.16
N VAL A 202 -16.82 -12.44 -16.13
CA VAL A 202 -15.37 -12.19 -16.19
C VAL A 202 -14.83 -12.00 -14.79
N ILE A 203 -13.75 -12.72 -14.45
CA ILE A 203 -13.12 -12.70 -13.15
C ILE A 203 -11.67 -12.24 -13.30
N ARG A 204 -11.30 -11.22 -12.53
CA ARG A 204 -9.99 -10.55 -12.63
C ARG A 204 -9.36 -10.33 -11.27
N SER A 205 -8.05 -10.57 -11.17
CA SER A 205 -7.25 -10.26 -9.99
C SER A 205 -5.80 -9.94 -10.36
N ILE A 206 -5.14 -9.10 -9.54
CA ILE A 206 -3.74 -8.73 -9.75
C ILE A 206 -2.85 -9.98 -9.61
N GLY A 207 -1.99 -10.24 -10.60
CA GLY A 207 -1.07 -11.38 -10.60
C GLY A 207 -1.69 -12.71 -11.03
N MET A 208 -3.01 -12.74 -11.32
CA MET A 208 -3.73 -13.92 -11.77
C MET A 208 -4.07 -13.82 -13.26
N LYS A 209 -4.23 -14.97 -13.91
CA LYS A 209 -4.76 -15.06 -15.27
C LYS A 209 -6.25 -14.69 -15.25
N ASP A 210 -6.65 -13.77 -16.13
CA ASP A 210 -8.05 -13.45 -16.31
C ASP A 210 -8.83 -14.71 -16.65
N SER A 211 -10.00 -14.88 -16.07
CA SER A 211 -10.84 -16.04 -16.27
C SER A 211 -12.25 -15.63 -16.66
N LYS A 212 -12.84 -16.38 -17.59
CA LYS A 212 -14.21 -16.19 -18.04
C LYS A 212 -15.01 -17.46 -17.74
N ARG A 213 -16.21 -17.30 -17.18
CA ARG A 213 -17.12 -18.39 -16.87
C ARG A 213 -18.43 -18.16 -17.62
N GLN A 214 -18.83 -19.15 -18.42
CA GLN A 214 -20.15 -19.17 -19.04
C GLN A 214 -21.15 -19.74 -18.06
N LEU A 215 -22.16 -18.98 -17.71
CA LEU A 215 -23.17 -19.32 -16.71
C LEU A 215 -24.54 -19.52 -17.39
N MET A 216 -25.29 -20.50 -16.93
CA MET A 216 -26.71 -20.64 -17.18
C MET A 216 -27.42 -20.51 -15.84
N LEU A 217 -28.14 -19.41 -15.66
CA LEU A 217 -28.65 -18.93 -14.36
C LEU A 217 -30.17 -19.13 -14.31
N PHE A 218 -30.67 -20.06 -13.43
CA PHE A 218 -32.08 -20.35 -13.27
C PHE A 218 -32.65 -19.81 -11.96
N SER A 219 -31.95 -20.01 -10.84
CA SER A 219 -32.34 -19.50 -9.53
C SER A 219 -31.10 -19.16 -8.71
N ASP A 220 -31.27 -18.59 -7.50
CA ASP A 220 -30.17 -18.29 -6.57
C ASP A 220 -29.30 -19.54 -6.37
N GLY A 221 -27.99 -19.37 -6.34
CA GLY A 221 -27.07 -20.48 -6.22
C GLY A 221 -25.62 -20.08 -5.92
N LYS A 222 -24.75 -21.09 -5.97
CA LYS A 222 -23.36 -20.96 -5.57
C LYS A 222 -22.41 -21.40 -6.69
N LEU A 223 -21.30 -20.68 -6.84
CA LEU A 223 -20.18 -21.05 -7.70
C LEU A 223 -18.86 -20.66 -7.02
N ASP A 224 -18.09 -21.64 -6.59
CA ASP A 224 -16.72 -21.41 -6.13
C ASP A 224 -15.79 -21.36 -7.35
N ILE A 225 -14.86 -20.41 -7.38
CA ILE A 225 -14.00 -20.09 -8.53
C ILE A 225 -12.55 -20.25 -8.13
N GLU A 226 -11.80 -21.05 -8.88
CA GLU A 226 -10.36 -21.14 -8.74
C GLU A 226 -9.66 -20.34 -9.85
N LEU A 227 -8.68 -19.50 -9.46
CA LEU A 227 -7.85 -18.73 -10.37
C LEU A 227 -6.42 -19.25 -10.38
N SER A 228 -5.81 -19.28 -11.58
CA SER A 228 -4.39 -19.62 -11.75
C SER A 228 -3.52 -18.36 -11.79
N GLU A 229 -2.31 -18.46 -11.26
CA GLU A 229 -1.32 -17.38 -11.36
C GLU A 229 -0.91 -17.14 -12.82
N GLN A 230 -0.73 -15.88 -13.16
CA GLN A 230 -0.23 -15.49 -14.47
C GLN A 230 1.30 -15.66 -14.50
N LEU A 231 1.79 -16.69 -15.16
CA LEU A 231 3.21 -16.79 -15.46
C LEU A 231 3.58 -15.74 -16.52
N ILE A 232 4.37 -14.76 -16.15
CA ILE A 232 4.83 -13.70 -17.06
C ILE A 232 5.97 -14.26 -17.89
N THR A 233 5.67 -14.77 -19.09
CA THR A 233 6.69 -15.09 -20.10
C THR A 233 7.01 -13.85 -20.93
N LEU A 234 8.28 -13.61 -21.23
CA LEU A 234 8.78 -12.40 -21.93
C LEU A 234 8.31 -12.31 -23.42
N SER A 235 7.70 -13.34 -23.97
CA SER A 235 7.31 -13.45 -25.37
C SER A 235 5.84 -13.21 -25.64
N ASP A 236 4.99 -13.12 -24.63
CA ASP A 236 3.57 -12.93 -24.85
C ASP A 236 3.25 -11.45 -25.02
N VAL A 237 2.75 -11.10 -26.18
CA VAL A 237 1.88 -9.92 -26.33
C VAL A 237 0.65 -10.22 -25.47
N VAL A 238 0.71 -9.87 -24.22
CA VAL A 238 -0.41 -10.00 -23.31
C VAL A 238 -1.49 -9.07 -23.86
N VAL A 239 -2.54 -9.64 -24.41
CA VAL A 239 -3.79 -8.93 -24.61
C VAL A 239 -4.21 -8.46 -23.23
N VAL A 240 -3.97 -7.19 -22.97
CA VAL A 240 -4.31 -6.54 -21.69
C VAL A 240 -5.82 -6.46 -21.66
N ALA A 241 -6.47 -7.48 -21.11
CA ALA A 241 -7.87 -7.38 -20.75
C ALA A 241 -8.00 -6.20 -19.77
N ASN A 242 -8.86 -5.27 -20.10
CA ASN A 242 -9.08 -3.96 -19.50
C ASN A 242 -9.02 -3.99 -17.97
N ARG A 243 -7.88 -3.65 -17.37
CA ARG A 243 -7.79 -3.28 -15.96
C ARG A 243 -8.34 -1.88 -15.77
N ILE A 244 -9.50 -1.79 -15.15
CA ILE A 244 -10.22 -0.51 -14.99
C ILE A 244 -10.40 -0.18 -13.49
N ASP A 245 -9.66 -0.86 -12.59
CA ASP A 245 -9.82 -0.70 -11.14
C ASP A 245 -9.59 0.76 -10.69
N ASN A 246 -8.57 1.42 -11.25
CA ASN A 246 -8.29 2.83 -10.96
C ASN A 246 -9.50 3.74 -11.26
N VAL A 247 -10.23 3.49 -12.34
CA VAL A 247 -11.40 4.28 -12.77
C VAL A 247 -12.69 3.82 -12.12
N ARG A 248 -12.89 2.49 -11.98
CA ARG A 248 -14.17 1.90 -11.54
C ARG A 248 -14.30 1.72 -10.04
N SER A 249 -13.21 1.68 -9.26
CA SER A 249 -13.30 1.62 -7.80
C SER A 249 -14.01 2.86 -7.23
N LEU A 250 -14.85 2.67 -6.22
CA LEU A 250 -15.62 3.76 -5.62
C LEU A 250 -14.74 4.73 -4.81
N GLY A 251 -13.81 4.18 -4.01
CA GLY A 251 -13.05 4.98 -3.05
C GLY A 251 -12.03 5.91 -3.68
N ILE A 252 -11.91 7.12 -3.13
CA ILE A 252 -10.81 8.05 -3.41
C ILE A 252 -9.80 8.00 -2.26
N GLY A 253 -8.50 8.07 -2.60
CA GLY A 253 -7.41 7.98 -1.60
C GLY A 253 -7.30 6.59 -0.97
N ILE A 254 -7.72 5.53 -1.66
CA ILE A 254 -7.53 4.15 -1.22
C ILE A 254 -6.44 3.51 -2.09
N GLU A 255 -5.38 3.04 -1.43
CA GLU A 255 -4.30 2.32 -2.09
C GLU A 255 -4.30 0.86 -1.64
N ARG A 256 -4.50 -0.04 -2.59
CA ARG A 256 -4.45 -1.49 -2.37
C ARG A 256 -3.19 -2.06 -2.96
N VAL A 257 -2.41 -2.75 -2.15
CA VAL A 257 -1.14 -3.33 -2.59
C VAL A 257 -1.09 -4.80 -2.19
N LYS A 258 -0.98 -5.68 -3.18
CA LYS A 258 -0.65 -7.09 -2.97
C LYS A 258 0.85 -7.25 -2.85
N ILE A 259 1.31 -7.90 -1.79
CA ILE A 259 2.75 -8.02 -1.49
C ILE A 259 3.51 -8.75 -2.60
N GLN A 260 2.90 -9.72 -3.28
CA GLN A 260 3.53 -10.40 -4.42
C GLN A 260 3.91 -9.45 -5.56
N SER A 261 3.14 -8.37 -5.78
CA SER A 261 3.40 -7.41 -6.87
C SER A 261 4.59 -6.48 -6.62
N ILE A 262 5.09 -6.44 -5.38
CA ILE A 262 6.11 -5.49 -4.91
C ILE A 262 7.38 -6.14 -4.39
N LYS A 263 7.48 -7.48 -4.43
CA LYS A 263 8.68 -8.23 -3.95
C LYS A 263 9.98 -7.82 -4.65
N ASN A 264 9.91 -7.23 -5.83
CA ASN A 264 11.07 -6.80 -6.62
C ASN A 264 11.39 -5.30 -6.46
N ILE A 265 10.74 -4.60 -5.53
CA ILE A 265 11.06 -3.19 -5.23
C ILE A 265 12.32 -3.14 -4.36
N PRO A 266 13.21 -2.11 -4.49
CA PRO A 266 14.38 -1.98 -3.64
C PRO A 266 14.02 -2.04 -2.16
N THR A 267 14.72 -2.88 -1.47
CA THR A 267 14.45 -3.31 -0.11
C THR A 267 15.31 -2.53 0.88
N VAL A 268 14.91 -2.48 2.13
CA VAL A 268 15.79 -2.01 3.19
C VAL A 268 16.71 -3.16 3.56
N MET A 269 18.00 -2.99 3.30
CA MET A 269 19.04 -3.98 3.65
C MET A 269 18.74 -5.43 3.20
N GLY A 270 18.13 -5.57 2.02
CA GLY A 270 17.83 -6.87 1.42
C GLY A 270 16.47 -7.46 1.76
N GLN A 271 15.64 -6.75 2.50
CA GLN A 271 14.30 -7.19 2.88
C GLN A 271 13.22 -6.27 2.31
N THR A 272 12.15 -6.84 1.76
CA THR A 272 10.97 -6.08 1.36
C THR A 272 10.32 -5.48 2.61
N ASP A 273 10.10 -4.17 2.62
CA ASP A 273 9.51 -3.46 3.76
C ASP A 273 8.17 -2.83 3.39
N ILE A 274 7.11 -3.27 4.06
CA ILE A 274 5.72 -2.87 3.77
C ILE A 274 5.51 -1.40 4.07
N LEU A 275 6.04 -0.89 5.18
CA LEU A 275 5.87 0.53 5.53
C LEU A 275 6.66 1.44 4.59
N ARG A 276 7.80 1.01 4.08
CA ARG A 276 8.54 1.78 3.06
C ARG A 276 7.73 1.94 1.77
N ILE A 277 6.98 0.91 1.40
CA ILE A 277 6.07 0.99 0.25
C ILE A 277 4.92 1.94 0.53
N VAL A 278 4.32 1.88 1.73
CA VAL A 278 3.31 2.85 2.18
C VAL A 278 3.88 4.28 2.11
N MET A 279 5.09 4.50 2.61
CA MET A 279 5.76 5.79 2.56
C MET A 279 6.17 6.24 1.15
N ALA A 280 6.20 5.34 0.15
CA ALA A 280 6.44 5.70 -1.25
C ALA A 280 5.16 6.13 -2.01
N LEU A 281 3.99 6.09 -1.38
CA LEU A 281 2.71 6.52 -1.96
C LEU A 281 2.53 8.04 -1.85
N PRO A 282 1.74 8.67 -2.76
CA PRO A 282 1.47 10.10 -2.69
C PRO A 282 0.68 10.46 -1.43
N GLY A 283 0.98 11.63 -0.84
CA GLY A 283 0.32 12.12 0.38
C GLY A 283 0.73 11.41 1.67
N VAL A 284 1.69 10.47 1.61
CA VAL A 284 2.27 9.80 2.77
C VAL A 284 3.71 10.26 2.95
N LYS A 285 4.04 10.83 4.09
CA LYS A 285 5.35 11.40 4.40
C LYS A 285 6.06 10.60 5.49
N SER A 286 7.34 10.31 5.29
CA SER A 286 8.19 9.82 6.37
C SER A 286 8.44 10.92 7.39
N ALA A 287 8.41 10.63 8.67
CA ALA A 287 8.76 11.59 9.71
C ALA A 287 10.28 11.86 9.77
N GLY A 288 11.13 10.96 9.22
CA GLY A 288 12.60 11.11 9.17
C GLY A 288 13.28 9.95 8.46
N GLU A 289 14.61 9.93 8.45
CA GLU A 289 15.40 8.88 7.78
C GLU A 289 15.19 7.49 8.43
N ILE A 290 15.23 7.44 9.75
CA ILE A 290 14.83 6.30 10.57
C ILE A 290 13.69 6.80 11.43
N SER A 291 12.46 6.50 11.05
CA SER A 291 11.28 6.93 11.78
C SER A 291 10.26 5.83 11.81
N SER A 292 9.79 5.55 13.01
CA SER A 292 8.78 4.54 13.27
C SER A 292 7.38 4.90 12.76
N GLY A 293 7.18 6.13 12.29
CA GLY A 293 5.86 6.62 11.89
C GLY A 293 5.86 7.29 10.53
N PHE A 294 4.67 7.46 10.00
CA PHE A 294 4.39 8.21 8.79
C PHE A 294 3.24 9.18 9.01
N ASN A 295 3.24 10.24 8.22
CA ASN A 295 2.22 11.28 8.24
C ASN A 295 1.37 11.19 6.98
N VAL A 296 0.05 11.24 7.09
CA VAL A 296 -0.86 11.15 5.95
C VAL A 296 -1.68 12.43 5.86
N ARG A 297 -1.59 13.11 4.70
CA ARG A 297 -2.37 14.31 4.41
C ARG A 297 -2.39 15.31 5.56
N GLY A 298 -1.20 15.60 6.09
CA GLY A 298 -1.02 16.56 7.18
C GLY A 298 -1.56 16.13 8.54
N GLY A 299 -1.75 14.84 8.76
CA GLY A 299 -1.98 14.27 10.08
C GLY A 299 -0.69 13.86 10.77
N ALA A 300 -0.69 13.86 12.11
CA ALA A 300 0.41 13.37 12.94
C ALA A 300 0.52 11.83 12.90
N THR A 301 1.62 11.28 13.36
CA THR A 301 1.88 9.83 13.33
C THR A 301 0.87 9.02 14.13
N ASP A 302 0.43 9.53 15.29
CA ASP A 302 -0.57 8.91 16.17
C ASP A 302 -2.01 8.98 15.64
N GLN A 303 -2.24 9.79 14.60
CA GLN A 303 -3.55 9.95 13.98
C GLN A 303 -3.81 8.90 12.88
N ASN A 304 -2.90 7.95 12.67
CA ASN A 304 -3.07 6.82 11.77
C ASN A 304 -3.45 5.57 12.56
N LEU A 305 -4.50 4.88 12.15
CA LEU A 305 -4.86 3.56 12.67
C LEU A 305 -4.09 2.51 11.87
N ILE A 306 -3.25 1.74 12.55
CA ILE A 306 -2.48 0.67 11.93
C ILE A 306 -3.00 -0.64 12.49
N LEU A 307 -3.55 -1.47 11.61
CA LEU A 307 -4.16 -2.75 11.95
C LEU A 307 -3.37 -3.90 11.33
N TYR A 308 -3.22 -4.96 12.10
CA TYR A 308 -2.77 -6.26 11.63
C TYR A 308 -3.83 -7.32 12.01
N ASN A 309 -4.51 -7.88 11.00
CA ASN A 309 -5.61 -8.81 11.18
C ASN A 309 -6.66 -8.33 12.20
N ASP A 310 -7.12 -7.08 12.08
CA ASP A 310 -8.04 -6.36 12.98
C ASP A 310 -7.48 -5.85 14.31
N GLY A 311 -6.32 -6.31 14.78
CA GLY A 311 -5.70 -5.79 15.99
C GLY A 311 -4.85 -4.56 15.75
N THR A 312 -4.75 -3.68 16.72
CA THR A 312 -4.01 -2.42 16.65
C THR A 312 -2.52 -2.63 16.94
N ILE A 313 -1.65 -2.14 16.05
CA ILE A 313 -0.20 -2.09 16.28
C ILE A 313 0.20 -0.66 16.63
N TYR A 314 0.66 -0.44 17.87
CA TYR A 314 1.05 0.89 18.37
C TYR A 314 2.44 1.30 17.90
N MET A 315 3.39 0.37 17.85
CA MET A 315 4.72 0.58 17.29
C MET A 315 4.90 -0.31 16.06
N PRO A 316 4.68 0.22 14.83
CA PRO A 316 4.65 -0.60 13.62
C PRO A 316 6.03 -0.90 13.04
N THR A 317 7.11 -0.63 13.78
CA THR A 317 8.49 -0.80 13.30
C THR A 317 9.41 -1.33 14.38
N HIS A 318 10.47 -1.99 13.92
CA HIS A 318 11.59 -2.46 14.71
C HIS A 318 12.80 -1.54 14.55
N MET A 319 13.72 -1.57 15.51
CA MET A 319 14.99 -0.84 15.47
C MET A 319 14.79 0.65 15.16
N PHE A 320 13.91 1.32 15.93
CA PHE A 320 13.58 2.76 15.79
C PHE A 320 13.10 3.18 14.41
N GLY A 321 12.56 2.27 13.59
CA GLY A 321 12.03 2.57 12.26
C GLY A 321 12.88 2.05 11.11
N LEU A 322 13.85 1.20 11.38
CA LEU A 322 14.67 0.59 10.33
C LEU A 322 13.92 -0.48 9.55
N PHE A 323 13.16 -1.34 10.25
CA PHE A 323 12.35 -2.41 9.66
C PHE A 323 10.89 -2.28 10.07
N SER A 324 9.96 -2.68 9.20
CA SER A 324 8.54 -2.74 9.57
C SER A 324 8.24 -3.96 10.44
N ALA A 325 7.21 -3.84 11.30
CA ALA A 325 6.70 -4.94 12.12
C ALA A 325 6.03 -6.06 11.28
N PHE A 326 5.81 -5.83 9.98
CA PHE A 326 5.09 -6.74 9.11
C PHE A 326 6.03 -7.63 8.31
N ASN A 327 5.96 -8.94 8.52
CA ASN A 327 6.73 -9.92 7.76
C ASN A 327 6.14 -10.04 6.33
N PRO A 328 6.89 -9.67 5.26
CA PRO A 328 6.39 -9.67 3.89
C PRO A 328 6.09 -11.05 3.31
N ASP A 329 6.60 -12.15 3.90
CA ASP A 329 6.28 -13.49 3.46
C ASP A 329 4.95 -13.99 4.04
N ILE A 330 4.48 -13.39 5.14
CA ILE A 330 3.21 -13.71 5.79
C ILE A 330 2.08 -12.79 5.31
N VAL A 331 2.36 -11.52 5.06
CA VAL A 331 1.35 -10.57 4.60
C VAL A 331 0.88 -10.92 3.19
N ASP A 332 -0.43 -10.97 2.97
CA ASP A 332 -1.05 -11.10 1.65
C ASP A 332 -1.25 -9.74 0.99
N ASN A 333 -1.96 -8.86 1.67
CA ASN A 333 -2.31 -7.55 1.15
C ASN A 333 -2.30 -6.48 2.23
N MET A 334 -2.21 -5.23 1.79
CA MET A 334 -2.43 -4.06 2.61
C MET A 334 -3.35 -3.08 1.91
N GLU A 335 -4.19 -2.41 2.69
CA GLU A 335 -5.06 -1.32 2.23
C GLU A 335 -4.77 -0.06 3.05
N LEU A 336 -4.34 0.98 2.37
CA LEU A 336 -4.19 2.31 2.98
C LEU A 336 -5.36 3.19 2.59
N TYR A 337 -6.15 3.59 3.56
CA TYR A 337 -7.24 4.53 3.43
C TYR A 337 -6.77 5.92 3.85
N LYS A 338 -6.40 6.78 2.91
CA LYS A 338 -6.06 8.20 3.12
C LYS A 338 -7.31 9.07 3.20
N SER A 339 -8.40 8.61 2.58
CA SER A 339 -9.76 9.15 2.60
C SER A 339 -10.76 8.06 2.23
N SER A 340 -12.05 8.39 2.10
CA SER A 340 -13.13 7.39 1.88
C SER A 340 -13.05 6.22 2.87
N ILE A 341 -12.71 6.53 4.12
CA ILE A 341 -12.53 5.54 5.19
C ILE A 341 -13.89 4.89 5.48
N PRO A 342 -14.02 3.56 5.37
CA PRO A 342 -15.25 2.84 5.68
C PRO A 342 -15.74 3.11 7.11
N ALA A 343 -17.08 3.12 7.31
CA ALA A 343 -17.70 3.44 8.61
C ALA A 343 -17.35 2.43 9.72
N LYS A 344 -16.91 1.21 9.38
CA LYS A 344 -16.40 0.22 10.34
C LYS A 344 -15.13 0.68 11.09
N TYR A 345 -14.33 1.57 10.50
CA TYR A 345 -13.14 2.12 11.13
C TYR A 345 -13.39 3.44 11.84
N GLY A 346 -12.78 3.62 13.00
CA GLY A 346 -12.85 4.84 13.80
C GLY A 346 -11.65 4.96 14.75
N GLY A 347 -11.70 5.93 15.68
CA GLY A 347 -10.68 6.10 16.73
C GLY A 347 -9.39 6.81 16.28
N ARG A 348 -9.25 7.17 15.00
CA ARG A 348 -8.13 7.99 14.46
C ARG A 348 -8.64 8.97 13.42
N ILE A 349 -7.95 10.12 13.26
CA ILE A 349 -8.44 11.22 12.42
C ILE A 349 -7.69 11.43 11.11
N SER A 350 -6.68 10.60 10.80
CA SER A 350 -5.87 10.80 9.59
C SER A 350 -6.05 9.70 8.55
N SER A 351 -5.65 8.49 8.84
CA SER A 351 -5.71 7.37 7.89
C SER A 351 -5.92 6.04 8.61
N VAL A 352 -6.21 5.00 7.82
CA VAL A 352 -6.22 3.61 8.27
C VAL A 352 -5.31 2.80 7.37
N LEU A 353 -4.36 2.09 7.95
CA LEU A 353 -3.57 1.06 7.28
C LEU A 353 -4.04 -0.29 7.79
N ASP A 354 -4.69 -1.06 6.94
CA ASP A 354 -5.18 -2.40 7.25
C ASP A 354 -4.29 -3.43 6.55
N VAL A 355 -3.58 -4.24 7.34
CA VAL A 355 -2.63 -5.25 6.88
C VAL A 355 -3.18 -6.63 7.21
N ASN A 356 -3.36 -7.48 6.19
CA ASN A 356 -3.92 -8.81 6.34
C ASN A 356 -2.90 -9.89 5.98
N SER A 357 -2.83 -10.92 6.82
CA SER A 357 -1.99 -12.08 6.58
C SER A 357 -2.62 -13.05 5.59
N LYS A 358 -1.78 -13.89 4.97
CA LYS A 358 -2.21 -15.06 4.21
C LYS A 358 -2.92 -16.07 5.10
N GLU A 359 -3.77 -16.87 4.50
CA GLU A 359 -4.38 -18.02 5.19
C GLU A 359 -3.40 -19.18 5.37
N GLY A 360 -2.42 -19.32 4.47
CA GLY A 360 -1.52 -20.46 4.38
C GLY A 360 -1.98 -21.51 3.37
N ASN A 361 -1.05 -22.36 2.93
CA ASN A 361 -1.29 -23.33 1.87
C ASN A 361 -2.19 -24.49 2.35
N LYS A 362 -3.36 -24.68 1.70
CA LYS A 362 -4.34 -25.74 2.00
C LYS A 362 -4.09 -27.05 1.25
N LYS A 363 -3.12 -27.07 0.31
CA LYS A 363 -2.87 -28.23 -0.58
C LYS A 363 -1.58 -28.96 -0.27
N LYS A 364 -0.52 -28.24 0.14
CA LYS A 364 0.79 -28.84 0.39
C LYS A 364 1.59 -28.04 1.42
N PHE A 365 2.55 -28.70 2.04
CA PHE A 365 3.57 -28.05 2.85
C PHE A 365 4.49 -27.22 1.93
N GLN A 366 4.78 -25.99 2.35
CA GLN A 366 5.74 -25.12 1.69
C GLN A 366 6.39 -24.20 2.71
N GLY A 367 7.54 -23.63 2.33
CA GLY A 367 8.22 -22.66 3.18
C GLY A 367 9.00 -21.66 2.37
N ALA A 368 9.36 -20.57 3.03
CA ALA A 368 10.25 -19.55 2.51
C ALA A 368 11.25 -19.16 3.60
N GLY A 369 12.50 -18.93 3.21
CA GLY A 369 13.53 -18.43 4.11
C GLY A 369 14.33 -17.33 3.45
N SER A 370 14.88 -16.44 4.25
CA SER A 370 15.82 -15.41 3.80
C SER A 370 16.97 -15.29 4.79
N LEU A 371 18.16 -15.21 4.25
CA LEU A 371 19.40 -14.96 5.00
C LEU A 371 20.04 -13.70 4.43
N GLY A 372 20.07 -12.65 5.22
CA GLY A 372 20.72 -11.38 4.89
C GLY A 372 21.90 -11.09 5.81
N LEU A 373 22.59 -9.98 5.58
CA LEU A 373 23.72 -9.57 6.41
C LEU A 373 23.32 -9.19 7.84
N LEU A 374 22.12 -8.69 8.05
CA LEU A 374 21.67 -8.17 9.35
C LEU A 374 20.50 -8.95 9.94
N MET A 375 19.72 -9.67 9.12
CA MET A 375 18.49 -10.31 9.54
C MET A 375 18.28 -11.63 8.81
N SER A 376 17.66 -12.58 9.49
CA SER A 376 17.14 -13.82 8.92
C SER A 376 15.66 -13.94 9.17
N GLN A 377 14.97 -14.62 8.26
CA GLN A 377 13.55 -14.96 8.40
C GLN A 377 13.27 -16.37 7.90
N LEU A 378 12.24 -16.98 8.49
CA LEU A 378 11.70 -18.27 8.09
C LEU A 378 10.17 -18.21 8.14
N THR A 379 9.53 -18.74 7.12
CA THR A 379 8.07 -18.89 7.04
C THR A 379 7.73 -20.30 6.62
N LEU A 380 6.78 -20.92 7.29
CA LEU A 380 6.29 -22.29 7.05
C LEU A 380 4.77 -22.26 6.90
N GLU A 381 4.25 -22.97 5.94
CA GLU A 381 2.84 -23.09 5.64
C GLU A 381 2.47 -24.56 5.43
N ALA A 382 1.32 -25.00 5.94
CA ALA A 382 0.83 -26.36 5.71
C ALA A 382 -0.69 -26.46 5.77
N PRO A 383 -1.27 -27.47 5.09
CA PRO A 383 -2.67 -27.83 5.22
C PRO A 383 -2.95 -28.41 6.60
N LEU A 384 -4.15 -28.14 7.11
CA LEU A 384 -4.73 -28.76 8.29
C LEU A 384 -6.02 -29.48 7.90
N PHE A 385 -6.30 -30.60 8.57
CA PHE A 385 -7.57 -31.30 8.47
C PHE A 385 -7.99 -31.58 7.01
N GLU A 386 -7.14 -32.27 6.25
CA GLU A 386 -7.39 -32.67 4.86
C GLU A 386 -7.72 -31.46 3.92
N GLY A 387 -7.10 -30.31 4.17
CA GLY A 387 -7.28 -29.11 3.35
C GLY A 387 -8.50 -28.26 3.71
N LYS A 388 -9.28 -28.62 4.74
CA LYS A 388 -10.36 -27.78 5.27
C LYS A 388 -9.84 -26.54 6.01
N GLY A 389 -8.58 -26.54 6.36
CA GLY A 389 -7.88 -25.43 6.98
C GLY A 389 -6.41 -25.39 6.59
N SER A 390 -5.70 -24.39 7.09
CA SER A 390 -4.26 -24.23 6.92
C SER A 390 -3.69 -23.46 8.11
N PHE A 391 -2.39 -23.58 8.28
CA PHE A 391 -1.66 -22.68 9.14
C PHE A 391 -0.49 -22.04 8.41
N ILE A 392 -0.09 -20.88 8.88
CA ILE A 392 1.15 -20.20 8.50
C ILE A 392 1.84 -19.75 9.79
N PHE A 393 3.14 -20.00 9.85
CA PHE A 393 4.00 -19.56 10.95
C PHE A 393 5.23 -18.90 10.37
N GLY A 394 5.68 -17.81 10.94
CA GLY A 394 6.91 -17.14 10.54
C GLY A 394 7.59 -16.44 11.69
N GLY A 395 8.92 -16.41 11.60
CA GLY A 395 9.76 -15.69 12.53
C GLY A 395 10.85 -14.92 11.82
N ARG A 396 11.23 -13.78 12.40
CA ARG A 396 12.37 -12.98 11.98
C ARG A 396 13.23 -12.68 13.19
N THR A 397 14.54 -12.55 12.96
CA THR A 397 15.49 -12.11 13.98
C THR A 397 16.64 -11.37 13.34
N THR A 398 17.18 -10.39 14.07
CA THR A 398 18.37 -9.64 13.68
C THR A 398 19.58 -10.09 14.48
N TYR A 399 20.76 -9.89 13.89
CA TYR A 399 22.08 -10.12 14.46
C TYR A 399 23.03 -8.97 14.06
N SER A 400 22.65 -7.74 14.44
CA SER A 400 23.33 -6.51 14.01
C SER A 400 24.51 -6.08 14.88
N ASP A 401 24.80 -6.77 15.99
CA ASP A 401 25.84 -6.40 16.96
C ASP A 401 27.23 -6.32 16.32
N TRP A 402 27.54 -7.20 15.35
CA TRP A 402 28.80 -7.17 14.61
C TRP A 402 28.99 -5.85 13.84
N LEU A 403 27.89 -5.25 13.32
CA LEU A 403 27.94 -3.98 12.60
C LEU A 403 28.21 -2.82 13.56
N LEU A 404 27.62 -2.83 14.74
CA LEU A 404 27.88 -1.85 15.80
C LEU A 404 29.33 -1.93 16.29
N GLY A 405 29.88 -3.14 16.41
CA GLY A 405 31.28 -3.36 16.74
C GLY A 405 32.30 -2.82 15.71
N MET A 406 31.86 -2.51 14.48
CA MET A 406 32.71 -1.87 13.47
C MET A 406 32.75 -0.33 13.58
N ILE A 407 31.90 0.25 14.43
CA ILE A 407 31.87 1.69 14.66
C ILE A 407 33.14 2.07 15.48
N PRO A 408 33.88 3.13 15.10
CA PRO A 408 35.07 3.55 15.84
C PRO A 408 34.80 3.84 17.31
N ASN A 409 35.65 3.36 18.21
CA ASN A 409 35.50 3.49 19.68
C ASN A 409 35.31 4.93 20.16
N LYS A 410 35.77 5.92 19.39
CA LYS A 410 35.59 7.35 19.70
C LYS A 410 34.14 7.83 19.72
N SER A 411 33.20 7.05 19.15
CA SER A 411 31.79 7.41 19.10
C SER A 411 31.01 7.10 20.38
N GLY A 412 31.57 6.30 21.30
CA GLY A 412 30.87 5.82 22.50
C GLY A 412 29.86 4.69 22.25
N TYR A 413 29.53 4.38 20.99
CA TYR A 413 28.49 3.40 20.61
C TYR A 413 29.04 2.04 20.19
N SER A 414 30.37 1.87 20.18
CA SER A 414 31.00 0.60 19.73
C SER A 414 30.67 -0.62 20.59
N ASN A 415 30.28 -0.40 21.86
CA ASN A 415 29.87 -1.45 22.79
C ASN A 415 28.35 -1.57 22.89
N GLY A 416 27.62 -0.93 22.01
CA GLY A 416 26.17 -1.03 21.91
C GLY A 416 25.73 -2.38 21.36
N SER A 417 24.50 -2.76 21.63
CA SER A 417 23.82 -3.88 20.99
C SER A 417 22.44 -3.44 20.52
N ALA A 418 21.99 -4.01 19.39
CA ALA A 418 20.69 -3.72 18.86
C ALA A 418 20.13 -4.96 18.17
N GLY A 419 18.92 -5.32 18.48
CA GLY A 419 18.29 -6.47 17.87
C GLY A 419 16.80 -6.53 18.13
N PHE A 420 16.12 -7.31 17.28
CA PHE A 420 14.74 -7.68 17.51
C PHE A 420 14.50 -9.12 17.08
N TYR A 421 13.42 -9.68 17.57
CA TYR A 421 12.77 -10.82 16.95
C TYR A 421 11.26 -10.63 16.93
N ASP A 422 10.62 -11.20 15.90
CA ASP A 422 9.18 -11.29 15.83
C ASP A 422 8.70 -12.68 15.41
N LEU A 423 7.51 -13.01 15.88
CA LEU A 423 6.81 -14.24 15.62
C LEU A 423 5.40 -13.94 15.15
N ASN A 424 4.99 -14.59 14.08
CA ASN A 424 3.66 -14.51 13.51
C ASN A 424 3.09 -15.91 13.36
N ALA A 425 1.85 -16.09 13.75
CA ALA A 425 1.14 -17.35 13.56
C ALA A 425 -0.31 -17.08 13.14
N SER A 426 -0.77 -17.76 12.12
CA SER A 426 -2.18 -17.74 11.72
C SER A 426 -2.64 -19.15 11.40
N ALA A 427 -3.86 -19.48 11.83
CA ALA A 427 -4.51 -20.73 11.51
C ALA A 427 -5.97 -20.46 11.14
N ASN A 428 -6.48 -21.20 10.18
CA ASN A 428 -7.88 -21.12 9.80
C ASN A 428 -8.48 -22.50 9.66
N TYR A 429 -9.79 -22.57 9.86
CA TYR A 429 -10.56 -23.79 9.69
C TYR A 429 -11.97 -23.48 9.20
N ARG A 430 -12.39 -24.16 8.13
CA ARG A 430 -13.75 -24.10 7.59
C ARG A 430 -14.55 -25.30 8.06
N PHE A 431 -15.42 -25.11 9.04
CA PHE A 431 -16.28 -26.16 9.57
C PHE A 431 -17.28 -26.68 8.51
N ASN A 432 -17.83 -25.73 7.75
CA ASN A 432 -18.77 -26.00 6.67
C ASN A 432 -18.81 -24.76 5.74
N GLU A 433 -19.67 -24.78 4.74
CA GLU A 433 -19.80 -23.69 3.76
C GLU A 433 -20.22 -22.35 4.38
N LYS A 434 -20.88 -22.38 5.56
CA LYS A 434 -21.39 -21.19 6.25
C LYS A 434 -20.48 -20.68 7.36
N ASN A 435 -19.56 -21.51 7.87
CA ASN A 435 -18.79 -21.21 9.07
C ASN A 435 -17.30 -21.39 8.84
N ALA A 436 -16.52 -20.35 9.06
CA ALA A 436 -15.07 -20.38 9.07
C ALA A 436 -14.52 -19.59 10.27
N VAL A 437 -13.47 -20.11 10.89
CA VAL A 437 -12.78 -19.48 12.02
C VAL A 437 -11.33 -19.20 11.62
N TYR A 438 -10.82 -18.06 12.03
CA TYR A 438 -9.45 -17.61 11.84
C TYR A 438 -8.89 -17.20 13.19
N LEU A 439 -7.69 -17.71 13.51
CA LEU A 439 -6.93 -17.36 14.69
C LEU A 439 -5.62 -16.74 14.25
N THR A 440 -5.27 -15.60 14.79
CA THR A 440 -4.00 -14.92 14.47
C THR A 440 -3.30 -14.47 15.73
N GLY A 441 -1.98 -14.58 15.76
CA GLY A 441 -1.12 -14.11 16.82
C GLY A 441 0.12 -13.44 16.25
N TYR A 442 0.52 -12.34 16.86
CA TYR A 442 1.74 -11.62 16.58
C TYR A 442 2.42 -11.26 17.90
N TYR A 443 3.72 -11.47 17.98
CA TYR A 443 4.55 -11.03 19.08
C TYR A 443 5.87 -10.49 18.57
N SER A 444 6.35 -9.38 19.12
CA SER A 444 7.67 -8.85 18.84
C SER A 444 8.34 -8.29 20.09
N HIS A 445 9.66 -8.42 20.13
CA HIS A 445 10.51 -7.85 21.16
C HIS A 445 11.71 -7.17 20.51
N ASP A 446 11.95 -5.93 20.87
CA ASP A 446 13.08 -5.11 20.43
C ASP A 446 13.93 -4.73 21.64
N ARG A 447 15.25 -4.80 21.48
CA ARG A 447 16.21 -4.42 22.52
C ARG A 447 17.32 -3.57 21.93
N PHE A 448 17.63 -2.48 22.62
CA PHE A 448 18.73 -1.58 22.30
C PHE A 448 19.51 -1.22 23.55
N ASN A 449 20.82 -1.28 23.42
CA ASN A 449 21.74 -0.75 24.40
C ASN A 449 22.69 0.19 23.65
N PHE A 450 22.54 1.48 23.81
CA PHE A 450 23.48 2.44 23.22
C PHE A 450 24.83 2.39 23.89
N THR A 451 24.82 2.18 25.21
CA THR A 451 25.99 1.90 26.03
C THR A 451 25.70 0.67 26.90
N VAL A 452 26.68 0.11 27.57
CA VAL A 452 26.47 -1.01 28.50
C VAL A 452 25.55 -0.61 29.68
N MET A 453 25.41 0.70 29.93
CA MET A 453 24.64 1.26 31.04
C MET A 453 23.24 1.72 30.68
N GLU A 454 22.91 1.82 29.38
CA GLU A 454 21.59 2.22 28.88
C GLU A 454 20.91 1.06 28.19
N GLN A 455 19.66 0.80 28.53
CA GLN A 455 18.84 -0.26 27.99
C GLN A 455 17.47 0.29 27.59
N TYR A 456 17.05 -0.05 26.39
CA TYR A 456 15.73 0.25 25.85
C TYR A 456 15.13 -1.04 25.30
N GLU A 457 13.92 -1.36 25.73
CA GLU A 457 13.16 -2.51 25.24
C GLU A 457 11.75 -2.08 24.92
N TYR A 458 11.17 -2.67 23.90
CA TYR A 458 9.75 -2.52 23.62
C TYR A 458 9.17 -3.77 22.99
N GLU A 459 7.90 -4.00 23.27
CA GLU A 459 7.17 -5.20 22.86
C GLU A 459 5.83 -4.84 22.25
N ASN A 460 5.41 -5.64 21.26
CA ASN A 460 4.03 -5.70 20.80
C ASN A 460 3.55 -7.15 20.91
N ALA A 461 2.33 -7.33 21.39
CA ALA A 461 1.61 -8.59 21.27
C ALA A 461 0.21 -8.32 20.79
N ASN A 462 -0.24 -9.10 19.81
CA ASN A 462 -1.58 -9.03 19.25
C ASN A 462 -2.13 -10.44 19.11
N PHE A 463 -3.35 -10.62 19.53
CA PHE A 463 -4.10 -11.86 19.31
C PHE A 463 -5.51 -11.51 18.84
N SER A 464 -5.97 -12.18 17.79
CA SER A 464 -7.36 -12.07 17.35
C SER A 464 -7.96 -13.41 16.95
N ALA A 465 -9.23 -13.60 17.30
CA ALA A 465 -10.07 -14.70 16.87
C ALA A 465 -11.24 -14.13 16.09
N LYS A 466 -11.43 -14.63 14.88
CA LYS A 466 -12.41 -14.16 13.93
C LYS A 466 -13.30 -15.31 13.50
N TRP A 467 -14.62 -15.14 13.60
CA TRP A 467 -15.61 -16.09 13.14
C TRP A 467 -16.45 -15.47 12.04
N LYS A 468 -16.33 -16.03 10.84
CA LYS A 468 -17.18 -15.66 9.70
C LYS A 468 -18.37 -16.61 9.63
N HIS A 469 -19.58 -16.03 9.56
CA HIS A 469 -20.81 -16.76 9.39
C HIS A 469 -21.63 -16.23 8.22
N THR A 470 -22.08 -17.12 7.34
CA THR A 470 -22.97 -16.80 6.22
C THR A 470 -24.37 -17.32 6.55
N PHE A 471 -25.27 -16.42 6.96
CA PHE A 471 -26.66 -16.79 7.27
C PHE A 471 -27.40 -17.30 6.03
N ASN A 472 -27.27 -16.53 4.95
CA ASN A 472 -27.84 -16.83 3.64
C ASN A 472 -27.03 -16.08 2.55
N PRO A 473 -27.31 -16.28 1.24
CA PRO A 473 -26.56 -15.60 0.17
C PRO A 473 -26.55 -14.07 0.25
N LYS A 474 -27.50 -13.47 0.97
CA LYS A 474 -27.61 -12.00 1.07
C LYS A 474 -27.05 -11.44 2.38
N LEU A 475 -26.85 -12.27 3.41
CA LEU A 475 -26.42 -11.80 4.73
C LEU A 475 -25.22 -12.58 5.21
N THR A 476 -24.10 -11.89 5.37
CA THR A 476 -22.88 -12.40 5.99
C THR A 476 -22.54 -11.59 7.22
N ASN A 477 -21.85 -12.23 8.15
CA ASN A 477 -21.37 -11.61 9.37
C ASN A 477 -19.93 -12.01 9.66
N THR A 478 -19.19 -11.11 10.31
CA THR A 478 -17.86 -11.38 10.85
C THR A 478 -17.82 -10.91 12.29
N PHE A 479 -17.64 -11.83 13.23
CA PHE A 479 -17.37 -11.56 14.63
C PHE A 479 -15.87 -11.61 14.86
N VAL A 480 -15.33 -10.62 15.55
CA VAL A 480 -13.91 -10.56 15.92
C VAL A 480 -13.79 -10.22 17.39
N VAL A 481 -12.95 -10.94 18.10
CA VAL A 481 -12.51 -10.59 19.45
C VAL A 481 -10.98 -10.64 19.47
N GLY A 482 -10.36 -9.76 20.23
CA GLY A 482 -8.92 -9.75 20.30
C GLY A 482 -8.38 -8.95 21.48
N HIS A 483 -7.09 -9.11 21.66
CA HIS A 483 -6.30 -8.42 22.69
C HIS A 483 -5.03 -7.88 22.05
N ASP A 484 -4.71 -6.61 22.31
CA ASP A 484 -3.48 -5.96 21.89
C ASP A 484 -2.73 -5.45 23.11
N HIS A 485 -1.44 -5.63 23.11
CA HIS A 485 -0.52 -5.15 24.12
C HIS A 485 0.64 -4.43 23.46
N TYR A 486 1.01 -3.30 24.03
CA TYR A 486 2.24 -2.58 23.72
C TYR A 486 2.88 -2.13 25.03
N SER A 487 4.18 -2.34 25.18
CA SER A 487 4.95 -1.83 26.30
C SER A 487 6.33 -1.37 25.89
N TYR A 488 6.90 -0.46 26.66
CA TYR A 488 8.32 -0.17 26.62
C TYR A 488 8.90 -0.15 28.03
N PHE A 489 10.20 -0.45 28.07
CA PHE A 489 11.01 -0.38 29.29
C PHE A 489 12.31 0.32 28.94
N THR A 490 12.72 1.26 29.80
CA THR A 490 14.03 1.90 29.70
C THR A 490 14.75 1.85 31.06
N LYS A 491 16.05 1.69 31.01
CA LYS A 491 16.92 1.69 32.18
C LYS A 491 18.17 2.49 31.86
N ASP A 492 18.54 3.42 32.74
CA ASP A 492 19.74 4.21 32.62
C ASP A 492 20.55 4.09 33.93
N MET A 493 21.82 3.69 33.83
CA MET A 493 22.76 3.53 34.91
C MET A 493 24.06 4.31 34.66
N ASN A 494 24.11 5.23 33.71
CA ASN A 494 25.29 6.03 33.39
C ASN A 494 25.75 6.85 34.58
N ASP A 495 24.82 7.33 35.42
CA ASP A 495 25.08 8.00 36.67
C ASP A 495 24.38 7.23 37.81
N ILE A 496 25.13 6.64 38.70
CA ILE A 496 24.62 5.84 39.84
C ILE A 496 23.69 6.63 40.74
N TYR A 497 23.86 7.95 40.84
CA TYR A 497 23.00 8.81 41.67
C TYR A 497 21.69 9.18 40.96
N ASN A 498 21.65 9.10 39.65
CA ASN A 498 20.47 9.32 38.84
C ASN A 498 20.00 8.05 38.11
N ALA A 499 20.43 6.87 38.59
CA ALA A 499 20.10 5.59 38.01
C ALA A 499 18.62 5.25 38.19
N TYR A 500 17.91 5.02 37.04
CA TYR A 500 16.48 4.76 37.06
C TYR A 500 16.06 3.68 36.03
N SER A 501 14.85 3.18 36.25
CA SER A 501 14.07 2.48 35.22
C SER A 501 12.72 3.17 35.04
N LEU A 502 12.21 3.12 33.83
CA LEU A 502 10.90 3.61 33.46
C LEU A 502 10.21 2.57 32.57
N ASP A 503 9.01 2.22 32.93
CA ASP A 503 8.14 1.36 32.11
C ASP A 503 6.83 2.08 31.72
N PHE A 504 6.19 1.55 30.71
CA PHE A 504 4.91 2.02 30.19
C PHE A 504 4.19 0.88 29.49
N ALA A 505 2.86 0.83 29.59
CA ALA A 505 2.09 -0.19 28.87
C ALA A 505 0.70 0.30 28.41
N ILE A 506 0.26 -0.21 27.28
CA ILE A 506 -1.11 -0.13 26.77
C ILE A 506 -1.64 -1.54 26.61
N ASN A 507 -2.77 -1.82 27.21
CA ASN A 507 -3.54 -3.03 26.98
C ASN A 507 -4.91 -2.66 26.43
N GLN A 508 -5.37 -3.33 25.40
CA GLN A 508 -6.73 -3.18 24.90
C GLN A 508 -7.36 -4.54 24.59
N ILE A 509 -8.62 -4.67 24.95
CA ILE A 509 -9.46 -5.79 24.54
C ILE A 509 -10.52 -5.22 23.61
N PHE A 510 -10.72 -5.84 22.46
CA PHE A 510 -11.68 -5.36 21.48
C PHE A 510 -12.63 -6.46 21.02
N GLY A 511 -13.84 -6.04 20.68
CA GLY A 511 -14.86 -6.89 20.07
C GLY A 511 -15.54 -6.13 18.92
N LYS A 512 -15.75 -6.83 17.81
CA LYS A 512 -16.42 -6.29 16.62
C LYS A 512 -17.45 -7.28 16.10
N ALA A 513 -18.55 -6.77 15.57
CA ALA A 513 -19.53 -7.55 14.82
C ALA A 513 -19.92 -6.77 13.58
N ASP A 514 -19.49 -7.23 12.43
CA ASP A 514 -19.67 -6.58 11.13
C ASP A 514 -20.64 -7.39 10.26
N PHE A 515 -21.75 -6.79 9.84
CA PHE A 515 -22.78 -7.39 9.00
C PHE A 515 -22.73 -6.76 7.62
N SER A 516 -22.73 -7.58 6.57
CA SER A 516 -22.90 -7.16 5.19
C SER A 516 -24.20 -7.76 4.64
N TYR A 517 -25.12 -6.90 4.21
CA TYR A 517 -26.42 -7.28 3.67
C TYR A 517 -26.58 -6.77 2.23
N TYR A 518 -26.62 -7.72 1.29
CA TYR A 518 -26.81 -7.47 -0.15
C TYR A 518 -28.31 -7.37 -0.41
N LEU A 519 -28.90 -6.17 -0.16
CA LEU A 519 -30.33 -5.93 -0.22
C LEU A 519 -30.88 -6.21 -1.64
N ASN A 520 -30.24 -5.62 -2.63
CA ASN A 520 -30.58 -5.79 -4.05
C ASN A 520 -29.36 -5.50 -4.93
N THR A 521 -29.50 -5.40 -6.27
CA THR A 521 -28.41 -5.09 -7.21
C THR A 521 -27.78 -3.72 -7.03
N ARG A 522 -28.47 -2.80 -6.38
CA ARG A 522 -28.04 -1.40 -6.26
C ARG A 522 -27.61 -1.03 -4.84
N HIS A 523 -28.00 -1.79 -3.84
CA HIS A 523 -27.77 -1.46 -2.44
C HIS A 523 -27.05 -2.60 -1.71
N THR A 524 -25.88 -2.26 -1.14
CA THR A 524 -25.14 -3.11 -0.21
C THR A 524 -25.03 -2.37 1.11
N LEU A 525 -25.75 -2.87 2.11
CA LEU A 525 -25.76 -2.32 3.45
C LEU A 525 -24.67 -2.97 4.30
N ASN A 526 -23.86 -2.16 4.98
CA ASN A 526 -22.92 -2.62 5.98
C ASN A 526 -23.28 -1.97 7.32
N ALA A 527 -23.45 -2.79 8.35
CA ALA A 527 -23.79 -2.34 9.70
C ALA A 527 -22.92 -3.09 10.71
N GLY A 528 -22.67 -2.49 11.85
CA GLY A 528 -21.94 -3.22 12.88
C GLY A 528 -21.78 -2.44 14.18
N ILE A 529 -21.13 -3.15 15.12
CA ILE A 529 -20.79 -2.67 16.45
C ILE A 529 -19.32 -2.93 16.69
N ASN A 530 -18.65 -1.98 17.31
CA ASN A 530 -17.27 -2.09 17.74
C ASN A 530 -17.16 -1.59 19.18
N THR A 531 -16.44 -2.33 20.03
CA THR A 531 -16.15 -1.93 21.42
C THR A 531 -14.70 -2.23 21.72
N ILE A 532 -14.02 -1.26 22.35
CA ILE A 532 -12.62 -1.36 22.81
C ILE A 532 -12.57 -0.93 24.27
N TYR A 533 -12.04 -1.79 25.12
CA TYR A 533 -11.70 -1.47 26.49
C TYR A 533 -10.19 -1.19 26.58
N TYR A 534 -9.83 -0.02 27.03
CA TYR A 534 -8.45 0.43 27.22
C TYR A 534 -8.05 0.35 28.69
N ARG A 535 -6.86 -0.18 28.95
CA ARG A 535 -6.09 0.02 30.17
C ARG A 535 -4.71 0.52 29.78
N LEU A 536 -4.41 1.73 30.18
CA LEU A 536 -3.15 2.39 29.94
C LEU A 536 -2.45 2.57 31.29
N ASP A 537 -1.23 2.04 31.42
CA ASP A 537 -0.35 2.18 32.56
C ASP A 537 0.72 3.23 32.19
N PRO A 538 0.58 4.50 32.64
CA PRO A 538 1.31 5.63 32.05
C PRO A 538 2.77 5.71 32.47
N GLY A 539 3.19 4.99 33.51
CA GLY A 539 4.57 4.85 33.87
C GLY A 539 4.83 4.54 35.35
N ASN A 540 5.91 3.78 35.56
CA ASN A 540 6.55 3.62 36.89
C ASN A 540 8.01 4.05 36.75
N TYR A 541 8.42 5.05 37.54
CA TYR A 541 9.79 5.56 37.58
C TYR A 541 10.44 5.14 38.87
N LEU A 542 11.41 4.24 38.78
CA LEU A 542 11.96 3.53 39.95
C LEU A 542 13.48 3.66 40.00
N PRO A 543 14.08 3.84 41.21
CA PRO A 543 15.52 3.78 41.36
C PRO A 543 16.02 2.34 41.13
N VAL A 544 17.11 2.18 40.38
CA VAL A 544 17.71 0.86 40.08
C VAL A 544 19.09 0.65 40.72
N HIS A 545 19.57 1.61 41.47
CA HIS A 545 20.84 1.49 42.21
C HIS A 545 20.65 1.93 43.65
N PRO A 546 21.27 1.27 44.65
CA PRO A 546 21.12 1.62 46.08
C PRO A 546 21.55 3.06 46.44
N LYS A 547 22.40 3.68 45.62
CA LYS A 547 22.82 5.08 45.77
C LYS A 547 22.00 6.06 44.94
N SER A 548 21.01 5.58 44.22
CA SER A 548 20.16 6.47 43.41
C SER A 548 19.38 7.40 44.34
N LEU A 549 19.36 8.67 43.97
CA LEU A 549 18.60 9.73 44.61
C LEU A 549 17.22 9.88 44.01
N ILE A 550 16.92 9.10 42.98
CA ILE A 550 15.61 9.07 42.34
C ILE A 550 14.57 8.61 43.32
N LYS A 551 13.51 9.36 43.45
CA LYS A 551 12.30 8.98 44.19
C LYS A 551 11.40 8.12 43.33
N GLU A 552 10.91 7.04 43.94
CA GLU A 552 9.89 6.23 43.31
C GLU A 552 8.67 7.08 43.00
N ASP A 553 8.21 7.01 41.75
CA ASP A 553 6.98 7.64 41.27
C ASP A 553 6.20 6.65 40.39
N ARG A 554 4.88 6.53 40.66
CA ARG A 554 3.99 5.62 39.93
C ARG A 554 2.72 6.36 39.55
N LEU A 555 2.51 6.51 38.25
CA LEU A 555 1.29 7.11 37.76
C LEU A 555 0.13 6.11 37.80
N LEU A 556 -1.07 6.58 38.17
CA LEU A 556 -2.27 5.74 38.19
C LEU A 556 -2.69 5.27 36.80
N SER A 557 -3.05 3.98 36.69
CA SER A 557 -3.60 3.41 35.46
C SER A 557 -4.85 4.14 34.98
N GLU A 558 -4.94 4.36 33.69
CA GLU A 558 -6.11 4.95 33.04
C GLU A 558 -6.96 3.87 32.39
N LYS A 559 -8.27 3.96 32.61
CA LYS A 559 -9.23 3.02 32.03
C LYS A 559 -10.30 3.76 31.24
N SER A 560 -10.66 3.26 30.08
CA SER A 560 -11.72 3.83 29.25
C SER A 560 -12.36 2.78 28.37
N MET A 561 -13.58 3.05 27.94
CA MET A 561 -14.30 2.20 26.99
C MET A 561 -14.77 3.04 25.80
N GLU A 562 -14.30 2.69 24.61
CA GLU A 562 -14.77 3.23 23.34
C GLU A 562 -15.74 2.23 22.71
N SER A 563 -16.96 2.67 22.41
CA SER A 563 -17.95 1.88 21.73
C SER A 563 -18.51 2.65 20.54
N ALA A 564 -18.85 1.96 19.47
CA ALA A 564 -19.46 2.59 18.32
C ALA A 564 -20.42 1.67 17.60
N VAL A 565 -21.46 2.23 17.04
CA VAL A 565 -22.37 1.58 16.09
C VAL A 565 -22.22 2.30 14.74
N TYR A 566 -22.33 1.56 13.64
CA TYR A 566 -22.28 2.16 12.32
C TYR A 566 -23.26 1.50 11.35
N LEU A 567 -23.62 2.29 10.34
CA LEU A 567 -24.42 1.87 9.20
C LEU A 567 -23.89 2.59 7.96
N SER A 568 -23.74 1.86 6.87
CA SER A 568 -23.41 2.47 5.57
C SER A 568 -24.13 1.75 4.44
N ASP A 569 -24.46 2.47 3.39
CA ASP A 569 -25.05 1.97 2.16
C ASP A 569 -24.17 2.33 0.97
N GLN A 570 -23.75 1.32 0.23
CA GLN A 570 -23.19 1.50 -1.10
C GLN A 570 -24.33 1.40 -2.11
N TRP A 571 -24.66 2.54 -2.70
CA TRP A 571 -25.75 2.69 -3.65
C TRP A 571 -25.23 2.87 -5.09
N GLU A 572 -25.50 1.90 -5.94
CA GLU A 572 -25.25 1.96 -7.37
C GLU A 572 -26.47 2.60 -8.07
N ILE A 573 -26.47 3.93 -8.14
CA ILE A 573 -27.55 4.71 -8.76
C ILE A 573 -27.69 4.32 -10.24
N SER A 574 -26.56 4.21 -10.92
CA SER A 574 -26.44 3.79 -12.32
C SER A 574 -25.05 3.19 -12.57
N PRO A 575 -24.76 2.56 -13.71
CA PRO A 575 -23.42 2.11 -14.06
C PRO A 575 -22.34 3.21 -14.00
N LEU A 576 -22.75 4.48 -14.18
CA LEU A 576 -21.86 5.64 -14.14
C LEU A 576 -21.71 6.21 -12.74
N TRP A 577 -22.73 6.11 -11.88
CA TRP A 577 -22.79 6.72 -10.57
C TRP A 577 -22.88 5.70 -9.45
N ILE A 578 -21.91 5.73 -8.56
CA ILE A 578 -21.95 5.00 -7.26
C ILE A 578 -21.70 6.00 -6.13
N VAL A 579 -22.47 5.86 -5.09
CA VAL A 579 -22.37 6.65 -3.85
C VAL A 579 -22.26 5.69 -2.67
N ASN A 580 -21.38 5.97 -1.73
CA ASN A 580 -21.37 5.32 -0.42
C ASN A 580 -21.63 6.39 0.63
N ALA A 581 -22.68 6.19 1.40
CA ALA A 581 -23.05 7.05 2.52
C ALA A 581 -23.06 6.22 3.80
N GLY A 582 -22.37 6.70 4.83
CA GLY A 582 -22.29 6.00 6.11
C GLY A 582 -22.29 6.95 7.29
N ILE A 583 -22.80 6.46 8.39
CA ILE A 583 -22.78 7.12 9.71
C ILE A 583 -22.19 6.13 10.73
N ARG A 584 -21.32 6.65 11.57
CA ARG A 584 -20.81 6.00 12.77
C ARG A 584 -21.13 6.88 13.95
N TYR A 585 -21.64 6.32 15.03
CA TYR A 585 -21.86 7.04 16.28
C TYR A 585 -20.95 6.43 17.34
N SER A 586 -19.98 7.21 17.80
CA SER A 586 -18.99 6.78 18.80
C SER A 586 -19.32 7.35 20.17
N ILE A 587 -19.06 6.53 21.19
CA ILE A 587 -19.24 6.83 22.61
C ILE A 587 -17.94 6.45 23.31
N PHE A 588 -17.36 7.36 24.07
CA PHE A 588 -16.15 7.12 24.84
C PHE A 588 -16.41 7.46 26.30
N ASN A 589 -16.29 6.46 27.16
CA ASN A 589 -16.49 6.55 28.58
C ASN A 589 -15.15 6.52 29.31
N ILE A 590 -14.87 7.53 30.09
CA ILE A 590 -13.74 7.58 31.03
C ILE A 590 -14.16 6.84 32.29
N LEU A 591 -13.41 5.80 32.66
CA LEU A 591 -13.73 4.92 33.78
C LEU A 591 -12.84 5.19 34.99
N GLY A 592 -13.40 5.03 36.18
CA GLY A 592 -12.67 5.02 37.44
C GLY A 592 -12.13 3.63 37.80
N PRO A 593 -11.42 3.53 38.96
CA PRO A 593 -11.16 4.58 39.93
C PRO A 593 -10.13 5.61 39.43
N ARG A 594 -10.37 6.89 39.69
CA ARG A 594 -9.49 7.99 39.28
C ARG A 594 -9.60 9.19 40.22
N VAL A 595 -8.44 9.82 40.49
CA VAL A 595 -8.35 11.12 41.12
C VAL A 595 -8.09 12.18 40.04
N TYR A 596 -8.72 13.32 40.13
CA TYR A 596 -8.58 14.43 39.21
C TYR A 596 -8.67 15.78 39.93
N ASN A 597 -7.99 16.79 39.40
CA ASN A 597 -8.06 18.15 39.92
C ASN A 597 -9.18 18.94 39.24
N ILE A 598 -9.79 19.82 39.99
CA ILE A 598 -10.70 20.87 39.52
C ILE A 598 -9.87 22.17 39.49
N TYR A 599 -9.74 22.75 38.32
CA TYR A 599 -9.01 24.01 38.13
C TYR A 599 -9.93 25.22 38.10
N SER A 600 -9.44 26.38 38.55
CA SER A 600 -10.20 27.64 38.42
C SER A 600 -10.55 27.96 36.97
N SER A 601 -11.79 28.42 36.76
CA SER A 601 -12.28 28.91 35.46
C SER A 601 -11.67 30.24 35.03
N ASP A 602 -10.94 30.92 35.93
CA ASP A 602 -10.29 32.20 35.62
C ASP A 602 -9.11 32.05 34.66
N TYR A 603 -8.65 30.80 34.46
CA TYR A 603 -7.62 30.46 33.54
C TYR A 603 -8.19 29.63 32.39
N LEU A 604 -7.92 30.04 31.19
CA LEU A 604 -8.38 29.31 29.98
C LEU A 604 -7.77 27.94 29.83
N LEU A 605 -6.57 27.72 30.43
CA LEU A 605 -5.88 26.45 30.45
C LEU A 605 -5.61 26.01 31.90
N PRO A 606 -5.70 24.70 32.21
CA PRO A 606 -5.31 24.16 33.50
C PRO A 606 -3.91 24.62 33.92
N SER A 607 -3.75 25.00 35.19
CA SER A 607 -2.48 25.42 35.79
C SER A 607 -2.35 24.85 37.19
N LEU A 608 -1.15 24.40 37.57
CA LEU A 608 -0.88 23.88 38.91
C LEU A 608 -1.11 24.93 40.02
N THR A 609 -0.99 26.21 39.69
CA THR A 609 -1.27 27.33 40.61
C THR A 609 -2.77 27.67 40.72
N ALA A 610 -3.61 27.04 39.93
CA ALA A 610 -5.03 27.29 39.83
C ALA A 610 -5.90 26.11 40.28
N ILE A 611 -5.34 25.14 41.00
CA ILE A 611 -6.08 24.00 41.55
C ILE A 611 -6.98 24.54 42.66
N LEU A 612 -8.30 24.30 42.52
CA LEU A 612 -9.28 24.63 43.56
C LEU A 612 -9.49 23.47 44.52
N GLU A 613 -9.59 22.24 43.96
CA GLU A 613 -9.93 21.04 44.71
C GLU A 613 -9.44 19.80 43.96
N ALA A 614 -9.13 18.74 44.70
CA ALA A 614 -8.95 17.42 44.14
C ALA A 614 -10.19 16.57 44.46
N ASP A 615 -10.76 15.95 43.42
CA ASP A 615 -11.93 15.09 43.57
C ASP A 615 -11.62 13.68 43.05
N SER A 616 -12.44 12.71 43.37
CA SER A 616 -12.25 11.31 42.94
C SER A 616 -13.54 10.64 42.56
N VAL A 617 -13.42 9.73 41.59
CA VAL A 617 -14.50 8.81 41.24
C VAL A 617 -14.06 7.39 41.54
N GLY A 618 -14.96 6.63 42.19
CA GLY A 618 -14.77 5.20 42.42
C GLY A 618 -14.98 4.39 41.11
N ASN A 619 -15.43 3.14 41.24
CA ASN A 619 -15.78 2.33 40.07
C ASN A 619 -17.04 2.91 39.40
N GLY A 620 -16.87 3.71 38.36
CA GLY A 620 -17.96 4.35 37.64
C GLY A 620 -17.47 5.11 36.42
N ILE A 621 -18.40 5.80 35.76
CA ILE A 621 -18.11 6.64 34.60
C ILE A 621 -17.89 8.08 35.09
N LEU A 622 -16.69 8.60 34.89
CA LEU A 622 -16.37 9.99 35.20
C LEU A 622 -16.97 10.97 34.18
N LYS A 623 -16.81 10.66 32.90
CA LYS A 623 -17.30 11.49 31.78
C LYS A 623 -17.52 10.66 30.55
N THR A 624 -18.51 11.07 29.75
CA THR A 624 -18.80 10.48 28.43
C THR A 624 -18.60 11.52 27.35
N TYR A 625 -17.79 11.19 26.33
CA TYR A 625 -17.75 11.89 25.05
C TYR A 625 -18.50 11.09 24.01
N ARG A 626 -19.28 11.74 23.18
CA ARG A 626 -20.07 11.07 22.13
C ARG A 626 -20.27 11.95 20.92
N GLY A 627 -20.56 11.35 19.78
CA GLY A 627 -20.97 12.10 18.61
C GLY A 627 -20.92 11.31 17.30
N PRO A 628 -21.62 11.85 16.29
CA PRO A 628 -21.66 11.24 14.97
C PRO A 628 -20.36 11.48 14.19
N GLU A 629 -20.09 10.54 13.27
CA GLU A 629 -19.04 10.59 12.27
C GLU A 629 -19.67 10.24 10.92
N PHE A 630 -19.53 11.13 9.95
CA PHE A 630 -20.13 10.98 8.63
C PHE A 630 -19.08 10.52 7.61
N ARG A 631 -19.48 9.64 6.72
CA ARG A 631 -18.70 9.13 5.62
C ARG A 631 -19.52 9.27 4.34
N LEU A 632 -19.01 10.01 3.39
CA LEU A 632 -19.64 10.15 2.08
C LEU A 632 -18.58 10.03 1.01
N SER A 633 -18.81 9.21 0.02
CA SER A 633 -17.97 9.13 -1.16
C SER A 633 -18.82 8.87 -2.39
N ALA A 634 -18.43 9.47 -3.50
CA ALA A 634 -19.11 9.32 -4.78
C ALA A 634 -18.10 9.15 -5.90
N ARG A 635 -18.47 8.38 -6.90
CA ARG A 635 -17.74 8.21 -8.15
C ARG A 635 -18.67 8.48 -9.32
N TYR A 636 -18.17 9.24 -10.30
CA TYR A 636 -18.79 9.44 -11.60
C TYR A 636 -17.83 9.01 -12.70
N ILE A 637 -18.25 8.10 -13.56
CA ILE A 637 -17.50 7.67 -14.76
C ILE A 637 -17.86 8.61 -15.88
N ILE A 638 -16.85 9.32 -16.42
CA ILE A 638 -16.99 10.21 -17.57
C ILE A 638 -16.97 9.39 -18.87
N ASP A 639 -16.00 8.49 -18.95
CA ASP A 639 -15.80 7.53 -20.03
C ASP A 639 -15.15 6.26 -19.50
N GLU A 640 -14.93 5.24 -20.34
CA GLU A 640 -14.35 3.95 -19.93
C GLU A 640 -12.97 4.05 -19.27
N LYS A 641 -12.25 5.15 -19.50
CA LYS A 641 -10.87 5.37 -19.04
C LYS A 641 -10.76 6.50 -18.03
N THR A 642 -11.85 7.22 -17.75
CA THR A 642 -11.80 8.43 -16.93
C THR A 642 -12.94 8.46 -15.92
N SER A 643 -12.62 8.77 -14.66
CA SER A 643 -13.62 9.02 -13.61
C SER A 643 -13.23 10.18 -12.71
N VAL A 644 -14.24 10.82 -12.15
CA VAL A 644 -14.12 11.80 -11.06
C VAL A 644 -14.65 11.14 -9.79
N LYS A 645 -13.92 11.35 -8.70
CA LYS A 645 -14.30 10.85 -7.38
C LYS A 645 -14.25 12.00 -6.38
N ALA A 646 -15.13 11.95 -5.41
CA ALA A 646 -15.16 12.90 -4.32
C ALA A 646 -15.52 12.22 -3.00
N GLY A 647 -15.09 12.80 -1.89
CA GLY A 647 -15.38 12.22 -0.58
C GLY A 647 -15.31 13.25 0.55
N VAL A 648 -16.08 12.97 1.61
CA VAL A 648 -16.07 13.73 2.87
C VAL A 648 -16.08 12.73 4.01
N ASN A 649 -15.14 12.90 4.96
CA ASN A 649 -15.07 12.09 6.17
C ASN A 649 -14.99 13.00 7.39
N THR A 650 -15.79 12.71 8.41
CA THR A 650 -15.60 13.24 9.76
C THR A 650 -15.17 12.13 10.69
N MET A 651 -14.21 12.38 11.58
CA MET A 651 -13.58 11.36 12.41
C MET A 651 -13.28 11.90 13.81
N ARG A 652 -13.17 10.98 14.80
CA ARG A 652 -12.82 11.27 16.18
C ARG A 652 -11.69 10.38 16.65
N GLN A 653 -10.88 10.91 17.59
CA GLN A 653 -9.77 10.17 18.20
C GLN A 653 -9.75 10.41 19.71
N TYR A 654 -9.59 9.33 20.48
CA TYR A 654 -9.71 9.33 21.94
C TYR A 654 -8.42 8.95 22.66
N ILE A 655 -7.44 8.45 21.95
CA ILE A 655 -6.10 8.15 22.47
C ILE A 655 -5.06 8.97 21.69
N HIS A 656 -4.15 9.61 22.38
CA HIS A 656 -3.23 10.61 21.85
C HIS A 656 -1.79 10.24 22.21
N LYS A 657 -0.85 10.47 21.30
CA LYS A 657 0.57 10.38 21.60
C LYS A 657 1.05 11.71 22.17
N ILE A 658 1.74 11.65 23.27
CA ILE A 658 2.40 12.78 23.94
C ILE A 658 3.89 12.69 23.64
N SER A 659 4.38 13.55 22.79
CA SER A 659 5.79 13.59 22.42
C SER A 659 6.16 14.99 21.91
N ASN A 660 7.30 15.50 22.35
CA ASN A 660 7.88 16.74 21.83
C ASN A 660 8.74 16.50 20.59
N SER A 661 8.84 15.26 20.11
CA SER A 661 9.59 14.86 18.93
C SER A 661 8.68 14.66 17.74
N THR A 662 9.14 15.09 16.55
CA THR A 662 8.46 14.80 15.27
C THR A 662 8.62 13.34 14.84
N VAL A 663 9.69 12.70 15.32
CA VAL A 663 9.98 11.29 15.04
C VAL A 663 9.30 10.45 16.12
N MET A 664 8.52 9.47 15.71
CA MET A 664 7.91 8.53 16.63
C MET A 664 8.99 7.68 17.30
N SER A 665 9.04 7.71 18.62
CA SER A 665 9.96 6.91 19.43
C SER A 665 9.19 5.81 20.16
N PRO A 666 9.81 4.65 20.43
CA PRO A 666 9.23 3.65 21.31
C PRO A 666 8.91 4.17 22.72
N THR A 667 9.67 5.18 23.18
CA THR A 667 9.49 5.81 24.50
C THR A 667 8.48 6.95 24.51
N ASP A 668 7.76 7.20 23.39
CA ASP A 668 6.67 8.17 23.39
C ASP A 668 5.52 7.71 24.29
N THR A 669 5.05 8.60 25.15
CA THR A 669 3.92 8.31 26.05
C THR A 669 2.60 8.47 25.33
N TRP A 670 1.65 7.58 25.60
CA TRP A 670 0.28 7.68 25.15
C TRP A 670 -0.63 8.14 26.29
N LYS A 671 -1.72 8.80 25.95
CA LYS A 671 -2.69 9.34 26.90
C LYS A 671 -4.09 9.16 26.38
N LEU A 672 -5.01 8.72 27.20
CA LEU A 672 -6.44 8.72 26.90
C LEU A 672 -7.04 10.12 27.07
N SER A 673 -8.08 10.45 26.29
CA SER A 673 -8.88 11.64 26.55
C SER A 673 -9.40 11.64 27.97
N ASN A 674 -9.36 12.82 28.63
CA ASN A 674 -9.81 12.99 30.00
C ASN A 674 -10.72 14.23 30.12
N LEU A 675 -10.91 14.78 31.29
CA LEU A 675 -11.76 15.97 31.51
C LEU A 675 -11.25 17.18 30.74
N TYR A 676 -9.94 17.33 30.59
CA TYR A 676 -9.26 18.50 30.04
C TYR A 676 -8.67 18.25 28.65
N ILE A 677 -8.17 17.03 28.41
CA ILE A 677 -7.70 16.59 27.10
C ILE A 677 -8.91 16.04 26.31
N ARG A 678 -9.55 16.92 25.53
CA ARG A 678 -10.74 16.59 24.75
C ARG A 678 -10.38 15.69 23.56
N PRO A 679 -11.32 14.85 23.08
CA PRO A 679 -11.13 14.09 21.85
C PRO A 679 -10.78 15.00 20.68
N GLN A 680 -9.78 14.58 19.89
CA GLN A 680 -9.50 15.24 18.62
C GLN A 680 -10.60 14.92 17.62
N THR A 681 -10.96 15.92 16.79
CA THR A 681 -11.90 15.73 15.69
C THR A 681 -11.28 16.22 14.39
N GLY A 682 -11.55 15.51 13.31
CA GLY A 682 -11.08 15.84 11.98
C GLY A 682 -12.20 15.79 10.95
N THR A 683 -12.19 16.74 10.01
CA THR A 683 -13.04 16.70 8.82
C THR A 683 -12.15 16.84 7.59
N GLN A 684 -12.31 15.93 6.65
CA GLN A 684 -11.54 15.90 5.42
C GLN A 684 -12.46 15.91 4.20
N TYR A 685 -12.16 16.78 3.25
CA TYR A 685 -12.76 16.87 1.93
C TYR A 685 -11.72 16.47 0.91
N VAL A 686 -12.11 15.68 -0.09
CA VAL A 686 -11.23 15.23 -1.15
C VAL A 686 -11.98 15.13 -2.47
N THR A 687 -11.30 15.50 -3.54
CA THR A 687 -11.78 15.26 -4.91
C THR A 687 -10.60 14.86 -5.79
N GLY A 688 -10.85 14.10 -6.85
CA GLY A 688 -9.80 13.68 -7.75
C GLY A 688 -10.29 13.21 -9.11
N LEU A 689 -9.39 13.34 -10.07
CA LEU A 689 -9.54 12.86 -11.43
C LEU A 689 -8.62 11.65 -11.63
N PHE A 690 -9.20 10.58 -12.16
CA PHE A 690 -8.53 9.31 -12.43
C PHE A 690 -8.64 8.98 -13.89
N ARG A 691 -7.50 8.70 -14.54
CA ARG A 691 -7.47 8.38 -15.96
C ARG A 691 -6.44 7.30 -16.28
N ASN A 692 -6.83 6.38 -17.13
CA ASN A 692 -5.97 5.33 -17.65
C ASN A 692 -5.55 5.63 -19.09
N PHE A 693 -4.29 5.32 -19.42
CA PHE A 693 -3.67 5.49 -20.72
C PHE A 693 -3.09 4.17 -21.23
N ALA A 694 -2.72 4.15 -22.53
CA ALA A 694 -2.02 3.04 -23.17
C ALA A 694 -2.69 1.69 -22.89
N ASN A 695 -3.99 1.57 -23.23
CA ASN A 695 -4.82 0.37 -23.01
C ASN A 695 -4.79 -0.09 -21.53
N ASN A 696 -4.98 0.84 -20.59
CA ASN A 696 -5.00 0.62 -19.15
C ASN A 696 -3.68 0.09 -18.55
N THR A 697 -2.54 0.24 -19.25
CA THR A 697 -1.21 -0.12 -18.70
C THR A 697 -0.62 0.98 -17.82
N ILE A 698 -1.07 2.22 -17.99
CA ILE A 698 -0.65 3.38 -17.23
C ILE A 698 -1.86 3.97 -16.51
N GLU A 699 -1.82 3.97 -15.20
CA GLU A 699 -2.82 4.59 -14.32
C GLU A 699 -2.32 5.97 -13.89
N THR A 700 -3.19 6.97 -13.93
CA THR A 700 -2.87 8.31 -13.42
C THR A 700 -3.97 8.79 -12.50
N SER A 701 -3.57 9.56 -11.50
CA SER A 701 -4.49 10.26 -10.62
C SER A 701 -3.99 11.65 -10.26
N VAL A 702 -4.93 12.57 -10.08
CA VAL A 702 -4.75 13.88 -9.51
C VAL A 702 -5.76 14.02 -8.40
N GLU A 703 -5.30 14.17 -7.16
CA GLU A 703 -6.17 14.30 -5.99
C GLU A 703 -5.90 15.63 -5.28
N ILE A 704 -6.96 16.31 -4.85
CA ILE A 704 -6.90 17.54 -4.08
C ILE A 704 -7.63 17.29 -2.77
N TYR A 705 -7.03 17.69 -1.65
CA TYR A 705 -7.64 17.53 -0.36
C TYR A 705 -7.56 18.79 0.50
N TYR A 706 -8.53 18.94 1.39
CA TYR A 706 -8.56 19.92 2.46
C TYR A 706 -9.03 19.25 3.74
N LYS A 707 -8.30 19.44 4.85
CA LYS A 707 -8.56 18.82 6.15
C LYS A 707 -8.54 19.88 7.24
N THR A 708 -9.50 19.81 8.15
CA THR A 708 -9.52 20.61 9.39
C THR A 708 -9.42 19.67 10.59
N MET A 709 -8.74 20.12 11.63
CA MET A 709 -8.55 19.39 12.89
C MET A 709 -8.86 20.33 14.05
N ASN A 710 -9.55 19.80 15.06
CA ASN A 710 -9.81 20.52 16.32
C ASN A 710 -9.28 19.69 17.48
N ASN A 711 -8.91 20.37 18.57
CA ASN A 711 -8.32 19.78 19.77
C ASN A 711 -7.03 19.00 19.48
N TYR A 712 -6.27 19.39 18.43
CA TYR A 712 -4.94 18.87 18.22
C TYR A 712 -4.06 19.26 19.41
N LEU A 713 -3.29 18.32 19.97
CA LEU A 713 -2.47 18.60 21.15
C LEU A 713 -1.17 19.33 20.76
N ASP A 714 -0.99 20.50 21.33
CA ASP A 714 0.24 21.26 21.27
C ASP A 714 0.83 21.46 22.67
N TYR A 715 2.12 21.79 22.78
CA TYR A 715 2.86 21.87 24.03
C TYR A 715 3.16 23.29 24.41
N ARG A 716 3.15 23.56 25.71
CA ARG A 716 3.67 24.81 26.26
C ARG A 716 5.20 24.86 26.06
N GLY A 717 5.76 26.06 26.02
CA GLY A 717 7.20 26.25 26.02
C GLY A 717 7.83 25.74 27.31
N GLY A 718 8.73 24.74 27.19
CA GLY A 718 9.36 24.10 28.33
C GLY A 718 8.50 23.03 29.02
N ALA A 719 7.50 22.46 28.31
CA ALA A 719 6.65 21.40 28.82
C ALA A 719 7.44 20.17 29.28
N GLU A 720 7.12 19.70 30.50
CA GLU A 720 7.63 18.46 31.07
C GLU A 720 6.62 17.34 30.80
N LEU A 721 7.02 16.36 29.96
CA LEU A 721 6.10 15.32 29.49
C LEU A 721 6.30 13.97 30.17
N MET A 722 7.53 13.70 30.65
CA MET A 722 7.87 12.42 31.28
C MET A 722 7.36 12.39 32.72
N MET A 723 6.66 11.32 33.08
CA MET A 723 6.13 11.11 34.45
C MET A 723 5.30 12.29 34.98
N GLN A 724 4.58 12.99 34.09
CA GLN A 724 3.76 14.13 34.47
C GLN A 724 2.34 13.69 34.86
N SER A 725 2.04 13.70 36.16
CA SER A 725 0.71 13.35 36.68
C SER A 725 -0.40 14.31 36.22
N HIS A 726 -0.04 15.57 35.94
CA HIS A 726 -0.94 16.66 35.52
C HIS A 726 -0.61 17.12 34.11
N ILE A 727 -0.51 16.18 33.16
CA ILE A 727 -0.12 16.47 31.76
C ILE A 727 -1.05 17.50 31.09
N GLU A 728 -2.29 17.64 31.56
CA GLU A 728 -3.23 18.65 31.08
C GLU A 728 -2.75 20.09 31.33
N THR A 729 -1.80 20.30 32.26
CA THR A 729 -1.19 21.62 32.48
C THR A 729 -0.09 21.94 31.47
N GLU A 730 0.44 20.93 30.79
CA GLU A 730 1.57 21.02 29.85
C GLU A 730 1.13 21.08 28.40
N VAL A 731 -0.13 20.71 28.10
CA VAL A 731 -0.67 20.62 26.75
C VAL A 731 -1.87 21.52 26.56
N ALA A 732 -2.13 21.89 25.30
CA ALA A 732 -3.32 22.65 24.91
C ALA A 732 -3.91 22.10 23.62
N GLY A 733 -5.23 22.09 23.54
CA GLY A 733 -5.93 21.72 22.31
C GLY A 733 -5.98 22.90 21.33
N VAL A 734 -5.32 22.75 20.18
CA VAL A 734 -5.27 23.78 19.13
C VAL A 734 -6.04 23.35 17.88
N LYS A 735 -6.30 24.31 16.98
CA LYS A 735 -6.89 24.04 15.67
C LYS A 735 -5.79 23.79 14.63
N GLY A 736 -6.05 22.87 13.71
CA GLY A 736 -5.16 22.59 12.60
C GLY A 736 -5.89 22.62 11.25
N LYS A 737 -5.15 22.88 10.18
CA LYS A 737 -5.61 22.71 8.80
C LYS A 737 -4.49 22.14 7.94
N ALA A 738 -4.87 21.28 7.00
CA ALA A 738 -3.94 20.72 6.03
C ALA A 738 -4.60 20.70 4.65
N TYR A 739 -3.81 20.97 3.60
CA TYR A 739 -4.31 20.95 2.23
C TYR A 739 -3.19 20.60 1.26
N GLY A 740 -3.52 20.03 0.13
CA GLY A 740 -2.52 19.65 -0.85
C GLY A 740 -3.07 19.08 -2.14
N VAL A 741 -2.15 18.89 -3.08
CA VAL A 741 -2.37 18.25 -4.38
C VAL A 741 -1.42 17.07 -4.50
N GLU A 742 -1.97 15.92 -4.85
CA GLU A 742 -1.25 14.67 -5.07
C GLU A 742 -1.35 14.29 -6.55
N LEU A 743 -0.21 14.01 -7.17
CA LEU A 743 -0.12 13.50 -8.54
C LEU A 743 0.51 12.12 -8.50
N MET A 744 -0.03 11.17 -9.23
CA MET A 744 0.53 9.82 -9.37
C MET A 744 0.45 9.35 -10.81
N VAL A 745 1.54 8.75 -11.28
CA VAL A 745 1.62 8.01 -12.55
C VAL A 745 2.18 6.64 -12.22
N LYS A 746 1.38 5.59 -12.47
CA LYS A 746 1.72 4.20 -12.13
C LYS A 746 1.67 3.33 -13.36
N LYS A 747 2.73 2.58 -13.61
CA LYS A 747 2.82 1.59 -14.68
C LYS A 747 2.98 0.21 -14.06
N LEU A 748 1.97 -0.64 -14.22
CA LEU A 748 1.89 -1.92 -13.53
C LEU A 748 2.53 -3.09 -14.28
N GLN A 749 2.76 -2.96 -15.60
CA GLN A 749 3.15 -4.06 -16.46
C GLN A 749 4.28 -3.70 -17.41
N GLY A 750 4.95 -4.72 -17.96
CA GLY A 750 6.04 -4.61 -18.92
C GLY A 750 7.42 -4.73 -18.26
N LYS A 751 8.48 -4.56 -19.08
CA LYS A 751 9.87 -4.62 -18.60
C LYS A 751 10.17 -3.55 -17.55
N LEU A 752 9.62 -2.34 -17.74
CA LEU A 752 9.67 -1.25 -16.76
C LEU A 752 8.30 -1.15 -16.08
N ASN A 753 8.26 -1.32 -14.76
CA ASN A 753 7.08 -1.14 -13.91
C ASN A 753 7.45 -0.33 -12.67
N GLY A 754 6.45 0.29 -12.05
CA GLY A 754 6.65 1.17 -10.91
C GLY A 754 5.76 2.40 -10.95
N TRP A 755 6.12 3.44 -10.18
CA TRP A 755 5.36 4.69 -10.14
C TRP A 755 6.24 5.90 -9.85
N VAL A 756 5.71 7.05 -10.22
CA VAL A 756 6.20 8.37 -9.81
C VAL A 756 5.07 9.07 -9.09
N SER A 757 5.34 9.65 -7.96
CA SER A 757 4.39 10.49 -7.23
C SER A 757 4.99 11.85 -6.91
N TYR A 758 4.15 12.89 -6.95
CA TYR A 758 4.47 14.22 -6.48
C TYR A 758 3.37 14.70 -5.55
N THR A 759 3.76 15.25 -4.43
CA THR A 759 2.84 15.86 -3.47
C THR A 759 3.27 17.28 -3.15
N TRP A 760 2.38 18.23 -3.39
CA TRP A 760 2.48 19.55 -2.81
C TRP A 760 1.47 19.68 -1.69
N SER A 761 1.91 20.10 -0.49
CA SER A 761 1.00 20.19 0.64
C SER A 761 1.49 21.13 1.73
N ARG A 762 0.56 21.68 2.50
CA ARG A 762 0.83 22.46 3.70
C ARG A 762 0.02 21.90 4.88
N SER A 763 0.65 21.90 6.03
CA SER A 763 0.03 21.58 7.31
C SER A 763 0.31 22.69 8.31
N MET A 764 -0.74 23.33 8.81
CA MET A 764 -0.63 24.54 9.63
C MET A 764 -1.43 24.35 10.93
N MET A 765 -0.88 24.83 12.04
CA MET A 765 -1.51 24.85 13.36
C MET A 765 -1.82 26.29 13.75
N HIS A 766 -2.93 26.48 14.45
CA HIS A 766 -3.36 27.78 14.93
C HIS A 766 -2.97 27.93 16.40
N ARG A 767 -2.20 28.97 16.71
CA ARG A 767 -1.78 29.26 18.06
C ARG A 767 -2.94 29.77 18.90
N HIS A 768 -3.06 29.29 20.13
CA HIS A 768 -4.00 29.86 21.09
C HIS A 768 -3.45 31.23 21.57
N GLU A 769 -4.26 32.27 21.64
CA GLU A 769 -3.83 33.65 21.97
C GLU A 769 -3.10 33.73 23.30
N GLU A 770 -3.45 32.88 24.27
CA GLU A 770 -2.85 32.86 25.59
C GLU A 770 -1.46 32.21 25.74
N LEU A 771 -1.07 31.45 24.73
CA LEU A 771 0.30 30.90 24.70
C LEU A 771 1.31 31.91 24.16
N THR A 772 0.88 33.16 23.88
CA THR A 772 1.72 34.21 23.29
C THR A 772 1.70 35.50 24.12
N SER A 773 2.86 35.91 24.58
CA SER A 773 3.14 37.23 25.15
C SER A 773 3.35 38.34 24.10
N SER A 774 3.10 38.09 22.82
CA SER A 774 3.42 39.03 21.71
C SER A 774 2.24 39.25 20.80
N ALA A 775 1.80 40.49 20.73
CA ALA A 775 0.57 40.97 20.05
C ALA A 775 0.66 41.04 18.49
N ASN A 776 1.76 40.67 17.86
CA ASN A 776 2.01 40.99 16.43
C ASN A 776 2.42 39.80 15.55
N THR A 777 2.22 38.56 15.93
CA THR A 777 2.59 37.37 15.14
C THR A 777 1.39 36.70 14.53
N SER A 778 1.54 36.19 13.29
CA SER A 778 0.54 35.37 12.64
C SER A 778 0.16 34.19 13.56
N ASN A 779 -1.12 34.05 13.87
CA ASN A 779 -1.63 32.95 14.70
C ASN A 779 -1.46 31.55 14.08
N TRP A 780 -1.01 31.44 12.82
CA TRP A 780 -0.78 30.18 12.11
C TRP A 780 0.71 29.92 11.91
N TYR A 781 1.17 28.73 12.32
CA TYR A 781 2.53 28.25 12.12
C TYR A 781 2.54 26.87 11.46
N PRO A 782 3.59 26.47 10.74
CA PRO A 782 3.71 25.16 10.15
C PRO A 782 3.76 24.06 11.23
N ALA A 783 3.04 22.96 11.03
CA ALA A 783 3.20 21.77 11.87
C ALA A 783 4.62 21.19 11.76
N ASP A 784 5.10 20.51 12.80
CA ASP A 784 6.46 19.94 12.84
C ASP A 784 6.80 18.98 11.69
N PHE A 785 5.77 18.40 11.07
CA PHE A 785 5.86 17.50 9.92
C PHE A 785 5.49 18.15 8.58
N ASP A 786 5.34 19.48 8.51
CA ASP A 786 5.05 20.21 7.27
C ASP A 786 6.22 20.13 6.29
N LYS A 787 6.06 19.43 5.18
CA LYS A 787 7.00 19.31 4.07
C LYS A 787 6.28 19.71 2.79
N PRO A 788 6.50 20.93 2.26
CA PRO A 788 5.75 21.45 1.11
C PRO A 788 5.85 20.61 -0.17
N HIS A 789 7.03 20.12 -0.50
CA HIS A 789 7.25 19.37 -1.72
C HIS A 789 7.81 17.98 -1.41
N GLU A 790 7.27 16.98 -2.07
CA GLU A 790 7.75 15.61 -2.00
C GLU A 790 7.65 14.96 -3.38
N VAL A 791 8.74 14.34 -3.83
CA VAL A 791 8.83 13.57 -5.08
C VAL A 791 9.33 12.20 -4.76
N LYS A 792 8.63 11.18 -5.22
CA LYS A 792 9.04 9.78 -5.06
C LYS A 792 8.99 9.06 -6.39
N PHE A 793 10.02 8.29 -6.65
CA PHE A 793 10.13 7.39 -7.77
C PHE A 793 10.42 6.00 -7.28
N VAL A 794 9.62 5.04 -7.70
CA VAL A 794 9.84 3.60 -7.49
C VAL A 794 9.81 2.93 -8.84
N GLY A 795 10.92 2.35 -9.26
CA GLY A 795 11.04 1.71 -10.56
C GLY A 795 11.72 0.36 -10.48
N ASN A 796 11.20 -0.60 -11.23
CA ASN A 796 11.80 -1.91 -11.43
C ASN A 796 11.90 -2.19 -12.92
N TYR A 797 13.10 -2.53 -13.39
CA TYR A 797 13.38 -2.84 -14.78
C TYR A 797 13.83 -4.30 -14.92
N LYS A 798 13.03 -5.12 -15.59
CA LYS A 798 13.35 -6.52 -15.90
C LYS A 798 14.26 -6.56 -17.12
N LEU A 799 15.54 -6.81 -16.89
CA LEU A 799 16.54 -6.99 -17.95
C LEU A 799 16.26 -8.30 -18.71
N THR A 800 16.10 -9.38 -17.96
CA THR A 800 15.72 -10.69 -18.45
C THR A 800 14.70 -11.33 -17.48
N HIS A 801 14.32 -12.58 -17.70
CA HIS A 801 13.52 -13.34 -16.73
C HIS A 801 14.26 -13.64 -15.42
N ARG A 802 15.61 -13.52 -15.39
CA ARG A 802 16.47 -13.80 -14.23
C ARG A 802 17.01 -12.55 -13.54
N TYR A 803 17.13 -11.47 -14.27
CA TYR A 803 17.79 -10.27 -13.78
C TYR A 803 16.83 -9.11 -13.79
N SER A 804 16.68 -8.48 -12.64
CA SER A 804 15.96 -7.23 -12.53
C SER A 804 16.76 -6.19 -11.74
N PHE A 805 16.65 -4.95 -12.19
CA PHE A 805 17.23 -3.78 -11.57
C PHE A 805 16.11 -2.93 -10.99
N SER A 806 16.28 -2.48 -9.76
CA SER A 806 15.29 -1.63 -9.11
C SER A 806 15.93 -0.37 -8.55
N LEU A 807 15.19 0.74 -8.61
CA LEU A 807 15.60 2.07 -8.19
C LEU A 807 14.48 2.74 -7.39
N ASN A 808 14.82 3.22 -6.19
CA ASN A 808 13.98 4.15 -5.43
C ASN A 808 14.68 5.50 -5.34
N CYS A 809 13.93 6.58 -5.54
CA CYS A 809 14.40 7.93 -5.29
C CYS A 809 13.35 8.65 -4.44
N ASP A 810 13.79 9.26 -3.36
CA ASP A 810 12.94 10.00 -2.42
C ASP A 810 13.54 11.38 -2.18
N TYR A 811 12.78 12.42 -2.53
CA TYR A 811 13.09 13.80 -2.25
C TYR A 811 11.96 14.45 -1.46
N SER A 812 12.30 15.16 -0.39
CA SER A 812 11.35 16.02 0.31
C SER A 812 12.01 17.28 0.83
N THR A 813 11.26 18.39 0.84
CA THR A 813 11.69 19.62 1.54
C THR A 813 11.86 19.33 3.03
N GLY A 814 12.81 20.08 3.66
CA GLY A 814 13.11 19.96 5.07
C GLY A 814 11.89 20.26 5.96
N ARG A 815 11.77 19.53 7.08
CA ARG A 815 10.75 19.79 8.09
C ARG A 815 11.02 21.10 8.84
N PRO A 816 9.97 21.73 9.39
CA PRO A 816 10.16 22.95 10.20
C PRO A 816 10.89 22.67 11.51
N ILE A 817 11.55 23.70 12.02
CA ILE A 817 12.27 23.69 13.29
C ILE A 817 12.25 25.08 13.93
N THR A 818 12.15 25.09 15.26
CA THR A 818 12.39 26.28 16.10
C THR A 818 13.83 26.28 16.55
N ILE A 819 14.54 27.37 16.33
CA ILE A 819 15.97 27.46 16.67
C ILE A 819 16.22 28.47 17.79
N PRO A 820 17.20 28.25 18.66
CA PRO A 820 17.69 29.25 19.59
C PRO A 820 18.43 30.36 18.81
N VAL A 821 18.01 31.58 18.97
CA VAL A 821 18.57 32.76 18.24
C VAL A 821 19.42 33.66 19.13
N ALA A 822 19.21 33.67 20.44
CA ALA A 822 19.93 34.50 21.38
C ALA A 822 19.89 33.89 22.80
N LYS A 823 20.73 34.44 23.67
CA LYS A 823 20.70 34.19 25.12
C LYS A 823 20.60 35.52 25.84
N TYR A 824 19.87 35.52 26.97
CA TYR A 824 19.74 36.67 27.82
C TYR A 824 19.80 36.27 29.29
N TRP A 825 20.22 37.21 30.12
CA TRP A 825 20.30 37.01 31.54
C TRP A 825 19.09 37.70 32.20
N TYR A 826 18.42 36.97 33.04
CA TYR A 826 17.34 37.50 33.84
C TYR A 826 17.42 36.94 35.28
N ARG A 827 17.49 37.84 36.24
CA ARG A 827 17.63 37.52 37.71
C ARG A 827 18.78 36.54 38.00
N GLY A 828 19.94 36.73 37.34
CA GLY A 828 21.13 35.89 37.57
C GLY A 828 21.13 34.53 36.90
N LYS A 829 20.05 34.18 36.15
CA LYS A 829 19.97 32.95 35.37
C LYS A 829 20.01 33.24 33.88
N GLN A 830 20.65 32.37 33.12
CA GLN A 830 20.72 32.46 31.69
C GLN A 830 19.51 31.78 31.05
N TYR A 831 18.86 32.45 30.13
CA TYR A 831 17.73 31.94 29.38
C TYR A 831 18.06 31.98 27.89
N VAL A 832 17.46 31.02 27.14
CA VAL A 832 17.58 30.94 25.68
C VAL A 832 16.35 31.60 25.07
N TYR A 833 16.61 32.52 24.14
CA TYR A 833 15.55 33.12 23.30
C TYR A 833 15.44 32.36 22.00
N TYR A 834 14.27 31.79 21.75
CA TYR A 834 13.99 31.00 20.56
C TYR A 834 13.34 31.85 19.45
N SER A 835 13.52 31.45 18.20
CA SER A 835 12.80 31.98 17.07
C SER A 835 11.29 31.77 17.21
N GLU A 836 10.51 32.42 16.35
CA GLU A 836 9.11 32.03 16.16
C GLU A 836 9.01 30.54 15.91
N ARG A 837 7.92 29.93 16.37
CA ARG A 837 7.71 28.47 16.29
C ARG A 837 7.72 28.00 14.84
N ASN A 838 8.58 27.03 14.55
CA ASN A 838 8.69 26.35 13.26
C ASN A 838 8.97 27.29 12.07
N LYS A 839 9.66 28.41 12.32
CA LYS A 839 9.99 29.42 11.30
C LYS A 839 11.05 28.95 10.31
N TYR A 840 12.03 28.18 10.79
CA TYR A 840 13.15 27.68 9.99
C TYR A 840 12.89 26.25 9.54
N ARG A 841 13.75 25.73 8.65
CA ARG A 841 13.67 24.35 8.16
C ARG A 841 15.03 23.66 8.24
N VAL A 842 15.01 22.37 8.55
CA VAL A 842 16.20 21.53 8.38
C VAL A 842 16.51 21.36 6.88
N PRO A 843 17.75 21.01 6.50
CA PRO A 843 18.08 20.74 5.09
C PRO A 843 17.17 19.69 4.45
N ASP A 844 16.94 19.85 3.14
CA ASP A 844 16.11 18.96 2.35
C ASP A 844 16.64 17.52 2.37
N PHE A 845 15.72 16.58 2.39
CA PHE A 845 15.98 15.16 2.34
C PHE A 845 16.11 14.69 0.88
N PHE A 846 17.12 13.88 0.60
CA PHE A 846 17.27 13.20 -0.67
C PHE A 846 17.95 11.84 -0.48
N ARG A 847 17.38 10.79 -1.04
CA ARG A 847 17.95 9.43 -0.97
C ARG A 847 17.68 8.69 -2.27
N VAL A 848 18.67 7.91 -2.68
CA VAL A 848 18.57 6.95 -3.79
C VAL A 848 18.99 5.59 -3.30
N ASP A 849 18.12 4.59 -3.49
CA ASP A 849 18.37 3.20 -3.17
C ASP A 849 18.35 2.37 -4.46
N VAL A 850 19.30 1.47 -4.60
CA VAL A 850 19.50 0.66 -5.80
C VAL A 850 19.56 -0.81 -5.42
N SER A 851 18.90 -1.69 -6.18
CA SER A 851 19.05 -3.12 -6.00
C SER A 851 19.06 -3.89 -7.31
N PHE A 852 19.70 -5.04 -7.27
CA PHE A 852 19.80 -5.99 -8.35
C PHE A 852 19.38 -7.38 -7.86
N ASN A 853 18.36 -7.96 -8.50
CA ASN A 853 17.86 -9.28 -8.19
C ASN A 853 18.35 -10.28 -9.23
N ILE A 854 18.83 -11.43 -8.74
CA ILE A 854 19.34 -12.54 -9.54
C ILE A 854 18.53 -13.78 -9.20
N GLU A 855 17.66 -14.23 -10.09
CA GLU A 855 16.90 -15.47 -9.93
C GLU A 855 17.67 -16.66 -10.47
N ALA A 856 17.68 -17.79 -9.74
CA ALA A 856 18.31 -19.01 -10.18
C ALA A 856 17.57 -19.61 -11.40
N GLY A 857 18.30 -20.24 -12.29
CA GLY A 857 17.72 -20.90 -13.47
C GLY A 857 16.93 -22.15 -13.10
N HIS A 858 15.79 -22.36 -13.75
CA HIS A 858 14.85 -23.46 -13.49
C HIS A 858 15.45 -24.90 -13.64
N ARG A 859 16.69 -25.05 -14.10
CA ARG A 859 17.30 -26.35 -14.38
C ARG A 859 18.02 -26.99 -13.20
N LEU A 860 18.33 -26.25 -12.13
CA LEU A 860 19.24 -26.77 -11.09
C LEU A 860 18.53 -27.37 -9.87
N THR A 861 17.27 -27.10 -9.59
CA THR A 861 16.57 -27.76 -8.47
C THR A 861 15.06 -27.79 -8.70
N LYS A 862 14.47 -28.98 -8.78
CA LYS A 862 13.02 -29.20 -8.83
C LYS A 862 12.32 -28.92 -7.48
N LEU A 863 13.06 -28.86 -6.36
CA LEU A 863 12.53 -28.79 -5.00
C LEU A 863 12.64 -27.39 -4.36
N THR A 864 13.58 -26.54 -4.81
CA THR A 864 13.81 -25.24 -4.20
C THR A 864 14.01 -24.17 -5.27
N HIS A 865 13.48 -22.99 -5.02
CA HIS A 865 13.67 -21.81 -5.85
C HIS A 865 14.36 -20.72 -5.03
N GLY A 866 15.60 -20.38 -5.39
CA GLY A 866 16.40 -19.37 -4.70
C GLY A 866 16.67 -18.14 -5.57
N TYR A 867 16.79 -16.97 -4.95
CA TYR A 867 17.25 -15.75 -5.60
C TYR A 867 18.15 -14.93 -4.67
N PHE A 868 19.13 -14.24 -5.28
CA PHE A 868 19.96 -13.25 -4.59
C PHE A 868 19.41 -11.85 -4.82
N ASN A 869 19.45 -11.05 -3.77
CA ASN A 869 19.21 -9.61 -3.85
C ASN A 869 20.47 -8.91 -3.33
N ILE A 870 21.05 -8.04 -4.17
CA ILE A 870 22.24 -7.25 -3.84
C ILE A 870 21.89 -5.81 -4.11
N GLY A 871 22.25 -4.90 -3.21
CA GLY A 871 21.93 -3.50 -3.40
C GLY A 871 22.74 -2.55 -2.54
N ILE A 872 22.44 -1.28 -2.70
CA ILE A 872 23.06 -0.18 -1.95
C ILE A 872 21.93 0.72 -1.44
N TYR A 873 21.82 0.83 -0.13
CA TYR A 873 20.97 1.82 0.53
C TYR A 873 21.71 3.15 0.62
N ASN A 874 21.03 4.26 0.34
CA ASN A 874 21.60 5.60 0.26
C ASN A 874 22.82 5.68 -0.68
N ALA A 875 22.66 5.23 -1.92
CA ALA A 875 23.74 5.16 -2.93
C ALA A 875 24.45 6.50 -3.16
N THR A 876 23.79 7.63 -2.88
CA THR A 876 24.38 8.97 -2.98
C THR A 876 25.29 9.34 -1.79
N GLY A 877 25.27 8.58 -0.70
CA GLY A 877 26.01 8.89 0.51
C GLY A 877 25.61 10.20 1.18
N ARG A 878 24.42 10.74 0.86
CA ARG A 878 23.97 12.01 1.42
C ARG A 878 23.70 11.88 2.91
N LYS A 879 24.29 12.79 3.68
CA LYS A 879 24.05 12.93 5.13
C LYS A 879 22.72 13.65 5.35
N ASN A 880 21.60 12.92 5.34
CA ASN A 880 20.30 13.47 5.62
C ASN A 880 20.16 13.84 7.10
N ALA A 881 19.43 14.91 7.41
CA ALA A 881 19.22 15.33 8.79
C ALA A 881 18.18 14.41 9.48
N TYR A 882 18.61 13.63 10.46
CA TYR A 882 17.72 12.95 11.40
C TYR A 882 17.21 13.96 12.46
N SER A 883 18.15 14.69 13.08
CA SER A 883 17.87 15.72 14.07
C SER A 883 18.86 16.87 13.92
N VAL A 884 18.50 18.02 14.48
CA VAL A 884 19.40 19.16 14.64
C VAL A 884 19.40 19.51 16.12
N TYR A 885 20.58 19.62 16.69
CA TYR A 885 20.76 20.08 18.07
C TYR A 885 21.69 21.26 18.10
N TYR A 886 21.57 22.03 19.16
CA TYR A 886 22.33 23.29 19.31
C TYR A 886 23.19 23.20 20.56
N VAL A 887 24.46 23.50 20.40
CA VAL A 887 25.45 23.59 21.51
C VAL A 887 25.85 25.05 21.67
N SER A 888 25.99 25.45 22.89
CA SER A 888 26.48 26.78 23.22
C SER A 888 27.97 26.71 23.55
N GLU A 889 28.80 27.20 22.67
CA GLU A 889 30.24 27.34 22.83
C GLU A 889 30.59 28.83 22.81
N ASP A 890 31.38 29.28 23.76
CA ASP A 890 32.00 30.64 23.82
C ASP A 890 31.09 31.80 23.38
N ARG A 891 29.88 31.89 23.95
CA ARG A 891 28.83 32.89 23.65
C ARG A 891 28.13 32.78 22.29
N HIS A 892 28.50 31.82 21.47
CA HIS A 892 27.81 31.54 20.21
C HIS A 892 26.94 30.26 20.33
N VAL A 893 25.79 30.25 19.65
CA VAL A 893 24.96 29.05 19.49
C VAL A 893 25.32 28.43 18.15
N GLN A 894 25.89 27.21 18.19
CA GLN A 894 26.21 26.44 16.99
C GLN A 894 25.19 25.31 16.80
N GLY A 895 24.71 25.17 15.58
CA GLY A 895 23.77 24.11 15.21
C GLY A 895 24.52 22.93 14.58
N TYR A 896 24.27 21.74 15.10
CA TYR A 896 24.85 20.49 14.60
C TYR A 896 23.76 19.61 13.99
N LYS A 897 24.03 19.04 12.84
CA LYS A 897 23.17 18.10 12.17
C LYS A 897 23.57 16.67 12.54
N LEU A 898 22.67 15.95 13.19
CA LEU A 898 22.81 14.51 13.39
C LEU A 898 22.30 13.79 12.14
N SER A 899 23.11 12.93 11.54
CA SER A 899 22.75 12.03 10.43
C SER A 899 23.13 10.60 10.83
N ILE A 900 22.24 9.66 10.63
CA ILE A 900 22.46 8.26 11.03
C ILE A 900 23.13 7.50 9.87
N PHE A 901 22.59 7.59 8.68
CA PHE A 901 23.12 6.91 7.50
C PHE A 901 23.76 7.91 6.52
N GLY A 902 24.95 8.39 6.86
CA GLY A 902 25.70 9.37 6.06
C GLY A 902 26.61 8.78 4.98
N ALA A 903 26.51 7.47 4.69
CA ALA A 903 27.32 6.77 3.71
C ALA A 903 26.47 5.76 2.91
N PRO A 904 26.93 5.32 1.72
CA PRO A 904 26.31 4.21 1.01
C PRO A 904 26.46 2.92 1.83
N ILE A 905 25.37 2.18 2.01
CA ILE A 905 25.36 0.93 2.77
C ILE A 905 25.08 -0.22 1.79
N PRO A 906 26.08 -1.03 1.43
CA PRO A 906 25.87 -2.22 0.63
C PRO A 906 25.16 -3.30 1.44
N TYR A 907 24.28 -4.05 0.80
CA TYR A 907 23.62 -5.19 1.39
C TYR A 907 23.49 -6.35 0.40
N ALA A 908 23.38 -7.56 0.94
CA ALA A 908 23.10 -8.76 0.18
C ALA A 908 22.16 -9.66 0.98
N SER A 909 21.27 -10.36 0.30
CA SER A 909 20.44 -11.40 0.89
C SER A 909 20.23 -12.56 -0.08
N TYR A 910 20.13 -13.75 0.47
CA TYR A 910 19.75 -14.96 -0.25
C TYR A 910 18.36 -15.39 0.22
N ASN A 911 17.47 -15.58 -0.71
CA ASN A 911 16.09 -15.95 -0.45
C ASN A 911 15.79 -17.28 -1.10
N ILE A 912 15.12 -18.19 -0.38
CA ILE A 912 14.78 -19.53 -0.83
C ILE A 912 13.30 -19.81 -0.59
N LYS A 913 12.68 -20.56 -1.52
CA LYS A 913 11.32 -21.11 -1.39
C LYS A 913 11.38 -22.60 -1.66
N PHE A 914 10.65 -23.41 -0.90
CA PHE A 914 10.61 -24.87 -1.01
C PHE A 914 9.22 -25.43 -0.75
#